data_c012f774d5ecd112d6b7417c16ccd75f
#
_entry.id   c012f774d5ecd112d6b7417c16ccd75f
#
_cell.length_a   1.000
_cell.length_b   1.000
_cell.length_c   1.000
_cell.angle_alpha   90.00
_cell.angle_beta   90.00
_cell.angle_gamma   90.00
#
_symmetry.space_group_name_H-M   'P 1'
#
loop_
_entity.id
_entity.type
_entity.pdbx_description
1 polymer ?
#
loop_
_entity_poly.entity_id
_entity_poly.type
_entity_poly.pdbx_seq_one_letter_code
_entity_poly.pdbx_strand_id
1 'polypeptide(L)'
;MTHDVETAAGQEKCHDLAHLEERLGFRSSFNFVPERYEVSPELRHYLENRGFEVGVHGLCHDGRYLDSREIFSERAVRINRYLREWKASGFRFPSMLHNLDWIHDLELEYDLSTFDTDPFEPQSDGMNTIFPFFVPGPTLSGGYVELPYTLPQDFTLFIILRERNIDIWKKKLDWIAERGGMALVNVHPDYMNFGTGKKKAEEFPATLYNEFLNYVKNRYEGRFWQALPRDAARWFRKEMGNAPHSTLSSARQRAVKDIPPADLPQRSAGKAKASGVKACMVAYSFYETDTRIMRYAEALAARGDQVDVFSLAMEGTAPVEKINGVTVYRIQRRDINEKTKFSYLGRLMSFLLRSSWSLSKNSIRRPYDIIHVHSVPDFEVFAALFPKLRGSKLILDIHDIVPEFYASKFGTSHLSFTFKALKQVERWSTGFSDHVIIANHIWERVITSRSVPSGKCSTFLNYPDRRVFNPLKRKRQADGRFVMMYPGTLNWHQGLDIAIKAFDLIKTEVPEAEFHIYGKGPAGEALKSLVKERSLEDRVKFMDTVPVEQIAGIMADADLGIVPKRNDSFGGDAFSTKIFEFMALGVPVVAANTRIDTFYFNDSLLKFFQSGDEKSLAAAMLEMIKNHGFRRQLAANALTYVAGQSWDVKRQDYLDLVDRLVMGR
;
A
#
# COMPACT_ATOMS: atom_id res chain seq x y z
N MET A 1 15.53 10.45 -19.67
CA MET A 1 16.69 10.15 -18.80
C MET A 1 17.01 11.39 -18.01
N THR A 2 17.39 11.22 -16.75
CA THR A 2 17.74 12.31 -15.83
C THR A 2 18.94 11.90 -14.99
N HIS A 3 19.74 12.88 -14.61
CA HIS A 3 20.95 12.70 -13.81
C HIS A 3 20.93 13.66 -12.62
N ASP A 4 20.99 13.12 -11.42
CA ASP A 4 21.17 13.93 -10.22
C ASP A 4 22.67 14.01 -9.91
N VAL A 5 23.18 15.24 -9.90
CA VAL A 5 24.60 15.56 -9.67
C VAL A 5 24.73 16.07 -8.25
N GLU A 6 25.05 15.16 -7.33
CA GLU A 6 24.95 15.44 -5.91
C GLU A 6 26.20 16.07 -5.31
N THR A 7 27.37 15.84 -5.92
CA THR A 7 28.67 16.32 -5.39
C THR A 7 29.56 16.91 -6.48
N ALA A 8 30.61 17.63 -6.08
CA ALA A 8 31.65 18.09 -7.00
C ALA A 8 32.30 16.93 -7.78
N ALA A 9 32.48 15.77 -7.16
CA ALA A 9 33.02 14.58 -7.84
C ALA A 9 32.09 14.06 -8.93
N GLY A 10 30.78 14.14 -8.73
CA GLY A 10 29.77 13.81 -9.76
C GLY A 10 29.83 14.84 -10.90
N GLN A 11 29.97 16.13 -10.56
CA GLN A 11 30.11 17.19 -11.55
C GLN A 11 31.31 16.99 -12.49
N GLU A 12 32.46 16.53 -11.97
CA GLU A 12 33.63 16.22 -12.78
C GLU A 12 33.37 15.13 -13.84
N LYS A 13 32.44 14.22 -13.58
CA LYS A 13 32.08 13.12 -14.47
C LYS A 13 30.99 13.47 -15.50
N CYS A 14 30.37 14.65 -15.41
CA CYS A 14 29.29 15.06 -16.31
C CYS A 14 29.69 15.11 -17.77
N HIS A 15 30.92 15.51 -18.07
CA HIS A 15 31.44 15.50 -19.45
C HIS A 15 31.49 14.09 -20.04
N ASP A 16 32.00 13.12 -19.29
CA ASP A 16 32.11 11.73 -19.72
C ASP A 16 30.73 11.12 -19.96
N LEU A 17 29.75 11.42 -19.05
CA LEU A 17 28.40 10.95 -19.16
C LEU A 17 27.67 11.55 -20.37
N ALA A 18 27.79 12.88 -20.57
CA ALA A 18 27.22 13.56 -21.72
C ALA A 18 27.79 13.00 -23.05
N HIS A 19 29.11 12.79 -23.13
CA HIS A 19 29.74 12.17 -24.29
C HIS A 19 29.29 10.74 -24.55
N LEU A 20 29.05 9.95 -23.50
CA LEU A 20 28.54 8.60 -23.64
C LEU A 20 27.14 8.63 -24.28
N GLU A 21 26.25 9.47 -23.79
CA GLU A 21 24.90 9.62 -24.33
C GLU A 21 24.88 10.17 -25.75
N GLU A 22 25.68 11.22 -26.03
CA GLU A 22 25.78 11.79 -27.36
C GLU A 22 26.18 10.80 -28.44
N ARG A 23 27.19 9.96 -28.16
CA ARG A 23 27.63 8.91 -29.12
C ARG A 23 26.55 7.95 -29.49
N LEU A 24 25.60 7.72 -28.62
CA LEU A 24 24.43 6.84 -28.84
C LEU A 24 23.20 7.59 -29.39
N GLY A 25 23.29 8.92 -29.50
CA GLY A 25 22.20 9.78 -29.99
C GLY A 25 21.17 10.18 -28.94
N PHE A 26 21.51 10.05 -27.65
CA PHE A 26 20.62 10.42 -26.55
C PHE A 26 20.92 11.81 -25.99
N ARG A 27 19.91 12.39 -25.34
CA ARG A 27 20.00 13.62 -24.55
C ARG A 27 19.20 13.42 -23.25
N SER A 28 19.64 14.09 -22.19
CA SER A 28 19.08 13.96 -20.83
C SER A 28 19.02 15.30 -20.11
N SER A 29 18.50 15.30 -18.90
CA SER A 29 18.55 16.43 -17.96
C SER A 29 19.59 16.16 -16.88
N PHE A 30 20.42 17.16 -16.58
CA PHE A 30 21.37 17.17 -15.46
C PHE A 30 20.84 18.12 -14.38
N ASN A 31 20.51 17.58 -13.22
CA ASN A 31 19.95 18.32 -12.09
C ASN A 31 21.04 18.54 -11.03
N PHE A 32 21.43 19.78 -10.77
CA PHE A 32 22.51 20.12 -9.87
C PHE A 32 22.00 20.59 -8.51
N VAL A 33 22.80 20.35 -7.44
CA VAL A 33 22.54 20.84 -6.07
C VAL A 33 23.24 22.19 -5.87
N PRO A 34 22.53 23.34 -5.92
CA PRO A 34 23.13 24.65 -6.08
C PRO A 34 23.98 25.14 -4.90
N GLU A 35 23.71 24.68 -3.68
CA GLU A 35 24.42 25.18 -2.48
C GLU A 35 25.17 24.09 -1.70
N ARG A 36 25.43 22.95 -2.33
CA ARG A 36 26.26 21.89 -1.75
C ARG A 36 27.71 21.96 -2.22
N TYR A 37 27.93 22.45 -3.42
CA TYR A 37 29.22 22.65 -4.04
C TYR A 37 29.09 23.76 -5.09
N GLU A 38 30.21 24.28 -5.59
CA GLU A 38 30.19 25.28 -6.66
C GLU A 38 29.81 24.63 -7.99
N VAL A 39 28.63 24.98 -8.51
CA VAL A 39 28.16 24.48 -9.81
C VAL A 39 28.73 25.30 -10.93
N SER A 40 29.62 24.69 -11.77
CA SER A 40 30.34 25.40 -12.86
C SER A 40 29.36 25.96 -13.89
N PRO A 41 29.41 27.30 -14.12
CA PRO A 41 28.67 27.93 -15.20
C PRO A 41 29.09 27.40 -16.59
N GLU A 42 30.39 27.12 -16.78
CA GLU A 42 30.95 26.62 -18.03
C GLU A 42 30.37 25.24 -18.37
N LEU A 43 30.27 24.37 -17.38
CA LEU A 43 29.65 23.05 -17.57
C LEU A 43 28.17 23.17 -17.94
N ARG A 44 27.40 24.04 -17.26
CA ARG A 44 26.00 24.27 -17.60
C ARG A 44 25.82 24.75 -19.04
N HIS A 45 26.61 25.76 -19.46
CA HIS A 45 26.60 26.23 -20.84
C HIS A 45 27.06 25.17 -21.85
N TYR A 46 28.04 24.33 -21.49
CA TYR A 46 28.47 23.22 -22.32
C TYR A 46 27.30 22.24 -22.56
N LEU A 47 26.57 21.83 -21.50
CA LEU A 47 25.43 20.91 -21.58
C LEU A 47 24.31 21.53 -22.43
N GLU A 48 23.90 22.76 -22.16
CA GLU A 48 22.84 23.45 -22.88
C GLU A 48 23.17 23.60 -24.38
N ASN A 49 24.40 23.99 -24.73
CA ASN A 49 24.82 24.14 -26.13
C ASN A 49 24.86 22.84 -26.92
N ARG A 50 24.91 21.70 -26.22
CA ARG A 50 24.82 20.33 -26.80
C ARG A 50 23.45 19.71 -26.76
N GLY A 51 22.44 20.49 -26.36
CA GLY A 51 21.05 20.06 -26.34
C GLY A 51 20.63 19.23 -25.14
N PHE A 52 21.42 19.22 -24.07
CA PHE A 52 21.03 18.69 -22.77
C PHE A 52 20.21 19.73 -22.00
N GLU A 53 19.47 19.25 -20.99
CA GLU A 53 18.71 20.12 -20.10
C GLU A 53 19.44 20.28 -18.76
N VAL A 54 19.37 21.48 -18.18
CA VAL A 54 19.88 21.78 -16.84
C VAL A 54 18.71 22.00 -15.92
N GLY A 55 18.65 21.25 -14.80
CA GLY A 55 17.63 21.32 -13.75
C GLY A 55 18.21 21.61 -12.38
N VAL A 56 17.32 21.80 -11.41
CA VAL A 56 17.68 22.06 -10.01
C VAL A 56 17.31 20.82 -9.16
N HIS A 57 18.29 20.33 -8.37
CA HIS A 57 18.13 19.22 -7.46
C HIS A 57 18.18 19.70 -6.00
N GLY A 58 17.04 20.17 -5.52
CA GLY A 58 16.93 20.74 -4.20
C GLY A 58 17.78 22.01 -4.01
N LEU A 59 18.34 22.20 -2.81
CA LEU A 59 19.19 23.33 -2.45
C LEU A 59 20.54 22.89 -1.84
N CYS A 60 20.50 22.11 -0.75
CA CYS A 60 21.66 21.69 0.03
C CYS A 60 21.81 20.17 0.13
N HIS A 61 20.85 19.38 -0.27
CA HIS A 61 20.80 17.91 -0.16
C HIS A 61 20.98 17.41 1.29
N ASP A 62 20.29 18.02 2.25
CA ASP A 62 20.38 17.73 3.68
C ASP A 62 19.18 16.95 4.25
N GLY A 63 18.21 16.57 3.41
CA GLY A 63 17.02 15.82 3.79
C GLY A 63 15.96 16.60 4.57
N ARG A 64 16.16 17.89 4.84
CA ARG A 64 15.32 18.69 5.75
C ARG A 64 14.21 19.52 5.08
N TYR A 65 13.92 19.25 3.82
CA TYR A 65 12.96 20.05 3.03
C TYR A 65 11.53 19.96 3.56
N LEU A 66 11.14 18.81 4.08
CA LEU A 66 9.79 18.53 4.54
C LEU A 66 9.68 18.48 6.06
N ASP A 67 10.68 18.97 6.80
CA ASP A 67 10.63 19.06 8.27
C ASP A 67 9.51 20.01 8.73
N SER A 68 9.28 21.13 8.02
CA SER A 68 8.13 22.00 8.22
C SER A 68 7.84 22.83 6.97
N ARG A 69 6.61 23.38 6.89
CA ARG A 69 6.17 24.28 5.82
C ARG A 69 7.00 25.57 5.77
N GLU A 70 7.41 26.09 6.92
CA GLU A 70 8.20 27.30 7.05
C GLU A 70 9.59 27.11 6.44
N ILE A 71 10.28 25.99 6.77
CA ILE A 71 11.57 25.63 6.21
C ILE A 71 11.48 25.49 4.69
N PHE A 72 10.42 24.83 4.21
CA PHE A 72 10.23 24.71 2.77
C PHE A 72 10.02 26.06 2.10
N SER A 73 9.14 26.91 2.63
CA SER A 73 8.86 28.23 2.05
C SER A 73 10.08 29.14 2.01
N GLU A 74 10.92 29.13 3.05
CA GLU A 74 12.20 29.85 3.05
C GLU A 74 13.13 29.34 1.93
N ARG A 75 13.24 28.02 1.78
CA ARG A 75 14.07 27.40 0.75
C ARG A 75 13.52 27.60 -0.66
N ALA A 76 12.22 27.62 -0.82
CA ALA A 76 11.54 27.85 -2.10
C ALA A 76 11.94 29.18 -2.73
N VAL A 77 12.08 30.25 -1.93
CA VAL A 77 12.56 31.55 -2.43
C VAL A 77 13.97 31.45 -3.05
N ARG A 78 14.86 30.69 -2.43
CA ARG A 78 16.21 30.47 -2.91
C ARG A 78 16.25 29.53 -4.11
N ILE A 79 15.46 28.47 -4.11
CA ILE A 79 15.31 27.53 -5.24
C ILE A 79 14.80 28.31 -6.46
N ASN A 80 13.77 29.16 -6.32
CA ASN A 80 13.22 29.97 -7.39
C ASN A 80 14.24 30.93 -7.98
N ARG A 81 15.17 31.46 -7.16
CA ARG A 81 16.29 32.25 -7.68
C ARG A 81 17.14 31.41 -8.63
N TYR A 82 17.53 30.16 -8.26
CA TYR A 82 18.32 29.29 -9.13
C TYR A 82 17.55 28.83 -10.37
N LEU A 83 16.25 28.54 -10.26
CA LEU A 83 15.41 28.22 -11.42
C LEU A 83 15.44 29.36 -12.46
N ARG A 84 15.34 30.62 -12.02
CA ARG A 84 15.41 31.78 -12.91
C ARG A 84 16.81 32.01 -13.46
N GLU A 85 17.86 31.99 -12.61
CA GLU A 85 19.25 32.21 -13.00
C GLU A 85 19.75 31.17 -14.02
N TRP A 86 19.36 29.90 -13.83
CA TRP A 86 19.77 28.81 -14.71
C TRP A 86 18.77 28.60 -15.87
N LYS A 87 17.68 29.34 -15.92
CA LYS A 87 16.56 29.13 -16.86
C LYS A 87 16.06 27.70 -16.85
N ALA A 88 16.08 27.06 -15.69
CA ALA A 88 15.65 25.70 -15.50
C ALA A 88 14.12 25.62 -15.45
N SER A 89 13.54 24.70 -16.21
CA SER A 89 12.08 24.45 -16.25
C SER A 89 11.64 23.40 -15.24
N GLY A 90 12.56 22.63 -14.70
CA GLY A 90 12.26 21.48 -13.85
C GLY A 90 13.03 21.44 -12.54
N PHE A 91 12.46 20.67 -11.62
CA PHE A 91 12.98 20.49 -10.28
C PHE A 91 12.91 19.01 -9.86
N ARG A 92 13.77 18.61 -8.93
CA ARG A 92 13.69 17.32 -8.21
C ARG A 92 14.12 17.51 -6.76
N PHE A 93 13.34 16.94 -5.83
CA PHE A 93 13.74 16.86 -4.44
C PHE A 93 14.89 15.86 -4.23
N PRO A 94 15.84 16.16 -3.34
CA PRO A 94 16.81 15.20 -2.85
C PRO A 94 16.13 14.01 -2.18
N SER A 95 16.75 12.82 -2.33
CA SER A 95 16.26 11.59 -1.72
C SER A 95 14.82 11.22 -2.09
N MET A 96 14.33 11.71 -3.23
CA MET A 96 12.96 11.49 -3.74
C MET A 96 11.85 11.89 -2.73
N LEU A 97 12.20 12.74 -1.77
CA LEU A 97 11.22 13.38 -0.91
C LEU A 97 10.28 14.23 -1.76
N HIS A 98 9.00 14.27 -1.48
CA HIS A 98 8.07 15.12 -2.22
C HIS A 98 6.86 15.51 -1.38
N ASN A 99 6.33 16.69 -1.71
CA ASN A 99 5.03 17.14 -1.26
C ASN A 99 4.43 17.95 -2.41
N LEU A 100 3.50 17.35 -3.14
CA LEU A 100 2.96 17.91 -4.38
C LEU A 100 2.27 19.26 -4.19
N ASP A 101 1.71 19.51 -2.99
CA ASP A 101 1.08 20.80 -2.68
C ASP A 101 2.11 21.91 -2.44
N TRP A 102 3.24 21.58 -1.79
CA TRP A 102 4.26 22.58 -1.48
C TRP A 102 5.08 22.98 -2.71
N ILE A 103 5.23 22.06 -3.68
CA ILE A 103 5.90 22.31 -4.95
C ILE A 103 5.28 23.49 -5.72
N HIS A 104 4.02 23.83 -5.48
CA HIS A 104 3.39 25.02 -6.06
C HIS A 104 4.05 26.35 -5.68
N ASP A 105 4.88 26.41 -4.66
CA ASP A 105 5.67 27.59 -4.33
C ASP A 105 6.88 27.77 -5.28
N LEU A 106 7.20 26.74 -6.08
CA LEU A 106 8.31 26.76 -7.02
C LEU A 106 7.87 27.22 -8.41
N GLU A 107 8.72 28.00 -9.05
CA GLU A 107 8.50 28.55 -10.39
C GLU A 107 8.99 27.55 -11.47
N LEU A 108 8.22 26.48 -11.69
CA LEU A 108 8.60 25.38 -12.57
C LEU A 108 7.48 24.98 -13.53
N GLU A 109 7.83 24.32 -14.63
CA GLU A 109 6.90 23.71 -15.59
C GLU A 109 6.61 22.26 -15.21
N TYR A 110 7.61 21.55 -14.65
CA TYR A 110 7.48 20.14 -14.26
C TYR A 110 8.34 19.80 -13.03
N ASP A 111 7.93 18.75 -12.33
CA ASP A 111 8.68 18.15 -11.24
C ASP A 111 9.03 16.69 -11.55
N LEU A 112 10.11 16.18 -10.95
CA LEU A 112 10.67 14.83 -11.14
C LEU A 112 10.79 14.06 -9.81
N SER A 113 10.11 14.51 -8.76
CA SER A 113 10.36 14.02 -7.40
C SER A 113 9.59 12.74 -7.06
N THR A 114 8.62 12.33 -7.89
CA THR A 114 7.84 11.12 -7.64
C THR A 114 8.37 9.91 -8.41
N PHE A 115 7.86 8.74 -8.05
CA PHE A 115 8.17 7.47 -8.69
C PHE A 115 6.90 6.62 -8.87
N ASP A 116 6.95 5.61 -9.75
CA ASP A 116 5.80 4.76 -10.02
C ASP A 116 5.52 3.76 -8.87
N THR A 117 6.38 2.78 -8.67
CA THR A 117 6.21 1.69 -7.70
C THR A 117 7.57 1.10 -7.30
N ASP A 118 8.54 1.93 -6.91
CA ASP A 118 9.84 1.40 -6.49
C ASP A 118 9.79 1.00 -5.00
N PRO A 119 9.85 -0.30 -4.66
CA PRO A 119 9.77 -0.77 -3.27
C PRO A 119 11.05 -0.51 -2.46
N PHE A 120 12.13 -0.05 -3.11
CA PHE A 120 13.42 0.19 -2.47
C PHE A 120 13.65 1.66 -2.12
N GLU A 121 12.76 2.55 -2.58
CA GLU A 121 12.84 3.95 -2.21
C GLU A 121 12.44 4.17 -0.73
N PRO A 122 13.03 5.19 -0.08
CA PRO A 122 12.76 5.48 1.34
C PRO A 122 11.29 5.81 1.62
N GLN A 123 10.57 6.28 0.63
CA GLN A 123 9.14 6.58 0.69
C GLN A 123 8.35 5.49 -0.02
N SER A 124 7.30 5.05 0.64
CA SER A 124 6.40 4.02 0.11
C SER A 124 5.19 4.60 -0.65
N ASP A 125 5.25 5.85 -1.03
CA ASP A 125 4.18 6.64 -1.64
C ASP A 125 4.32 6.77 -3.17
N GLY A 126 4.75 5.71 -3.84
CA GLY A 126 4.78 5.63 -5.30
C GLY A 126 3.42 5.98 -5.92
N MET A 127 3.46 6.72 -7.02
CA MET A 127 2.26 7.25 -7.68
C MET A 127 1.44 6.18 -8.43
N ASN A 128 1.94 4.95 -8.50
CA ASN A 128 1.31 3.83 -9.20
C ASN A 128 0.93 4.13 -10.66
N THR A 129 1.71 4.98 -11.32
CA THR A 129 1.52 5.35 -12.72
C THR A 129 2.85 5.39 -13.46
N ILE A 130 2.84 4.89 -14.71
CA ILE A 130 3.95 5.01 -15.64
C ILE A 130 3.72 6.14 -16.65
N PHE A 131 2.78 7.02 -16.40
CA PHE A 131 2.44 8.15 -17.25
C PHE A 131 2.66 9.47 -16.52
N PRO A 132 3.00 10.54 -17.24
CA PRO A 132 2.94 11.89 -16.69
C PRO A 132 1.54 12.20 -16.14
N PHE A 133 1.46 13.07 -15.13
CA PHE A 133 0.19 13.57 -14.65
C PHE A 133 0.27 15.05 -14.29
N PHE A 134 -0.88 15.73 -14.34
CA PHE A 134 -0.96 17.14 -14.02
C PHE A 134 -1.33 17.34 -12.56
N VAL A 135 -0.56 18.16 -11.85
CA VAL A 135 -0.84 18.60 -10.49
C VAL A 135 -1.47 19.99 -10.57
N PRO A 136 -2.80 20.12 -10.34
CA PRO A 136 -3.49 21.39 -10.47
C PRO A 136 -3.09 22.34 -9.35
N GLY A 137 -2.81 23.60 -9.72
CA GLY A 137 -2.51 24.65 -8.76
C GLY A 137 -3.76 25.19 -8.04
N PRO A 138 -3.58 26.06 -7.06
CA PRO A 138 -4.68 26.69 -6.32
C PRO A 138 -5.54 27.61 -7.18
N THR A 139 -5.07 27.98 -8.40
CA THR A 139 -5.81 28.76 -9.38
C THR A 139 -6.14 27.93 -10.62
N LEU A 140 -7.26 28.25 -11.31
CA LEU A 140 -7.73 27.51 -12.50
C LEU A 140 -6.72 27.43 -13.66
N SER A 141 -5.75 28.33 -13.74
CA SER A 141 -4.69 28.38 -14.77
C SER A 141 -3.33 27.91 -14.27
N GLY A 142 -3.19 27.64 -12.98
CA GLY A 142 -1.93 27.25 -12.35
C GLY A 142 -1.76 25.75 -12.24
N GLY A 143 -0.51 25.31 -12.08
CA GLY A 143 -0.14 23.91 -11.88
C GLY A 143 1.07 23.52 -12.70
N TYR A 144 1.56 22.31 -12.47
CA TYR A 144 2.75 21.77 -13.12
C TYR A 144 2.52 20.31 -13.55
N VAL A 145 3.43 19.78 -14.37
CA VAL A 145 3.39 18.38 -14.79
C VAL A 145 4.35 17.57 -13.93
N GLU A 146 3.86 16.51 -13.36
CA GLU A 146 4.68 15.53 -12.66
C GLU A 146 5.12 14.43 -13.61
N LEU A 147 6.42 14.12 -13.60
CA LEU A 147 7.06 13.08 -14.40
C LEU A 147 7.69 12.05 -13.48
N PRO A 148 6.93 11.03 -13.01
CA PRO A 148 7.47 10.03 -12.10
C PRO A 148 8.59 9.22 -12.76
N TYR A 149 9.68 8.93 -12.04
CA TYR A 149 10.62 7.96 -12.57
C TYR A 149 9.99 6.54 -12.47
N THR A 150 10.26 5.74 -13.48
CA THR A 150 9.56 4.47 -13.69
C THR A 150 10.50 3.27 -13.79
N LEU A 151 11.79 3.54 -13.78
CA LEU A 151 12.86 2.52 -13.71
C LEU A 151 13.60 2.70 -12.38
N PRO A 152 13.95 1.61 -11.68
CA PRO A 152 14.73 1.70 -10.45
C PRO A 152 16.03 2.50 -10.65
N GLN A 153 16.41 3.30 -9.66
CA GLN A 153 17.63 4.11 -9.74
C GLN A 153 18.90 3.25 -9.77
N ASP A 154 19.95 3.75 -10.36
CA ASP A 154 21.27 3.13 -10.39
C ASP A 154 21.83 2.86 -9.00
N PHE A 155 21.66 3.80 -8.06
CA PHE A 155 22.07 3.64 -6.67
C PHE A 155 21.38 2.41 -6.03
N THR A 156 20.07 2.28 -6.23
CA THR A 156 19.30 1.12 -5.74
C THR A 156 19.82 -0.18 -6.33
N LEU A 157 19.98 -0.24 -7.66
CA LEU A 157 20.37 -1.49 -8.32
C LEU A 157 21.82 -1.88 -8.06
N PHE A 158 22.76 -0.96 -8.29
CA PHE A 158 24.17 -1.31 -8.38
C PHE A 158 24.94 -1.09 -7.09
N ILE A 159 24.46 -0.21 -6.20
CA ILE A 159 25.12 0.06 -4.91
C ILE A 159 24.46 -0.71 -3.77
N ILE A 160 23.13 -0.63 -3.64
CA ILE A 160 22.41 -1.31 -2.56
C ILE A 160 22.24 -2.80 -2.87
N LEU A 161 21.60 -3.16 -3.99
CA LEU A 161 21.33 -4.55 -4.38
C LEU A 161 22.55 -5.26 -4.97
N ARG A 162 23.57 -4.50 -5.38
CA ARG A 162 24.82 -5.01 -5.99
C ARG A 162 24.58 -5.87 -7.23
N GLU A 163 23.57 -5.51 -8.02
CA GLU A 163 23.32 -6.16 -9.30
C GLU A 163 24.52 -6.01 -10.23
N ARG A 164 24.81 -7.06 -10.98
CA ARG A 164 25.98 -7.13 -11.89
C ARG A 164 25.61 -7.02 -13.36
N ASN A 165 24.33 -6.89 -13.65
CA ASN A 165 23.77 -6.78 -14.99
C ASN A 165 22.56 -5.85 -14.98
N ILE A 166 21.99 -5.57 -16.15
CA ILE A 166 20.86 -4.65 -16.34
C ILE A 166 19.52 -5.37 -16.55
N ASP A 167 19.38 -6.62 -16.14
CA ASP A 167 18.19 -7.43 -16.42
C ASP A 167 16.92 -6.87 -15.79
N ILE A 168 17.02 -6.24 -14.60
CA ILE A 168 15.89 -5.59 -13.96
C ILE A 168 15.42 -4.41 -14.80
N TRP A 169 16.34 -3.55 -15.28
CA TRP A 169 16.01 -2.45 -16.18
C TRP A 169 15.39 -2.94 -17.49
N LYS A 170 15.93 -3.98 -18.12
CA LYS A 170 15.38 -4.56 -19.35
C LYS A 170 13.93 -5.03 -19.14
N LYS A 171 13.69 -5.82 -18.10
CA LYS A 171 12.34 -6.35 -17.79
C LYS A 171 11.33 -5.25 -17.52
N LYS A 172 11.71 -4.23 -16.73
CA LYS A 172 10.81 -3.11 -16.41
C LYS A 172 10.57 -2.26 -17.65
N LEU A 173 11.59 -1.96 -18.44
CA LEU A 173 11.46 -1.22 -19.68
C LEU A 173 10.54 -1.93 -20.70
N ASP A 174 10.72 -3.24 -20.91
CA ASP A 174 9.88 -4.05 -21.80
C ASP A 174 8.41 -4.00 -21.32
N TRP A 175 8.19 -4.12 -20.02
CA TRP A 175 6.86 -4.02 -19.42
C TRP A 175 6.22 -2.63 -19.60
N ILE A 176 7.00 -1.53 -19.48
CA ILE A 176 6.53 -0.16 -19.73
C ILE A 176 6.18 0.01 -21.22
N ALA A 177 7.06 -0.46 -22.11
CA ALA A 177 6.88 -0.34 -23.56
C ALA A 177 5.63 -1.10 -24.05
N GLU A 178 5.33 -2.27 -23.51
CA GLU A 178 4.09 -3.02 -23.80
C GLU A 178 2.82 -2.25 -23.43
N ARG A 179 2.91 -1.30 -22.48
CA ARG A 179 1.79 -0.50 -21.99
C ARG A 179 1.76 0.93 -22.54
N GLY A 180 2.70 1.27 -23.42
CA GLY A 180 2.81 2.61 -24.02
C GLY A 180 3.10 3.71 -22.99
N GLY A 181 3.76 3.36 -21.89
CA GLY A 181 4.08 4.27 -20.80
C GLY A 181 5.36 5.07 -21.03
N MET A 182 5.64 6.00 -20.12
CA MET A 182 6.87 6.78 -20.06
C MET A 182 7.95 5.98 -19.31
N ALA A 183 9.08 5.72 -19.97
CA ALA A 183 10.27 5.15 -19.33
C ALA A 183 11.21 6.29 -18.91
N LEU A 184 11.24 6.61 -17.62
CA LEU A 184 12.14 7.56 -17.01
C LEU A 184 13.09 6.86 -16.06
N VAL A 185 14.39 6.95 -16.34
CA VAL A 185 15.46 6.44 -15.48
C VAL A 185 16.21 7.61 -14.88
N ASN A 186 16.55 7.50 -13.59
CA ASN A 186 17.44 8.42 -12.89
C ASN A 186 18.76 7.70 -12.59
N VAL A 187 19.87 8.32 -12.99
CA VAL A 187 21.22 7.83 -12.70
C VAL A 187 22.12 8.97 -12.21
N HIS A 188 23.11 8.63 -11.40
CA HIS A 188 23.97 9.60 -10.73
C HIS A 188 25.40 9.46 -11.24
N PRO A 189 26.00 10.50 -11.87
CA PRO A 189 27.40 10.47 -12.23
C PRO A 189 28.31 10.24 -11.01
N ASP A 190 27.86 10.63 -9.83
CA ASP A 190 28.54 10.39 -8.55
C ASP A 190 28.96 8.95 -8.35
N TYR A 191 28.09 7.99 -8.70
CA TYR A 191 28.30 6.55 -8.51
C TYR A 191 28.84 5.84 -9.75
N MET A 192 29.00 6.52 -10.88
CA MET A 192 29.53 5.94 -12.10
C MET A 192 31.05 5.92 -12.11
N ASN A 193 31.65 4.79 -12.58
CA ASN A 193 33.08 4.64 -12.84
C ASN A 193 33.31 4.52 -14.34
N PHE A 194 33.96 5.54 -14.94
CA PHE A 194 34.29 5.60 -16.36
C PHE A 194 35.66 4.97 -16.68
N GLY A 195 36.25 4.22 -15.73
CA GLY A 195 37.54 3.54 -15.94
C GLY A 195 38.77 4.38 -15.63
N THR A 196 38.60 5.62 -15.15
CA THR A 196 39.67 6.54 -14.79
C THR A 196 39.92 6.47 -13.28
N GLY A 197 40.77 5.54 -12.81
CA GLY A 197 41.18 5.48 -11.42
C GLY A 197 40.81 4.19 -10.70
N LYS A 198 41.14 4.10 -9.39
CA LYS A 198 40.74 2.97 -8.52
C LYS A 198 39.24 3.02 -8.26
N LYS A 199 38.53 1.92 -8.55
CA LYS A 199 37.11 1.76 -8.24
C LYS A 199 36.87 1.93 -6.76
N LYS A 200 36.00 2.86 -6.36
CA LYS A 200 35.51 2.99 -4.98
C LYS A 200 34.44 1.95 -4.69
N ALA A 201 34.20 1.67 -3.42
CA ALA A 201 33.18 0.71 -3.01
C ALA A 201 31.73 1.12 -3.39
N GLU A 202 31.52 2.41 -3.54
CA GLU A 202 30.25 3.05 -3.87
C GLU A 202 30.15 3.43 -5.37
N GLU A 203 30.89 2.78 -6.24
CA GLU A 203 30.85 3.01 -7.68
C GLU A 203 30.48 1.73 -8.44
N PHE A 204 29.74 1.91 -9.54
CA PHE A 204 29.45 0.86 -10.52
C PHE A 204 30.05 1.22 -11.89
N PRO A 205 30.35 0.22 -12.75
CA PRO A 205 30.92 0.48 -14.09
C PRO A 205 29.92 1.23 -14.97
N ALA A 206 30.32 2.35 -15.57
CA ALA A 206 29.51 3.10 -16.55
C ALA A 206 29.12 2.24 -17.79
N THR A 207 29.81 1.12 -17.99
CA THR A 207 29.47 0.13 -19.02
C THR A 207 28.08 -0.46 -18.85
N LEU A 208 27.54 -0.58 -17.61
CA LEU A 208 26.18 -1.03 -17.38
C LEU A 208 25.15 -0.05 -17.92
N TYR A 209 25.34 1.24 -17.69
CA TYR A 209 24.49 2.28 -18.28
C TYR A 209 24.62 2.30 -19.82
N ASN A 210 25.84 2.21 -20.35
CA ASN A 210 26.06 2.10 -21.79
C ASN A 210 25.36 0.87 -22.40
N GLU A 211 25.41 -0.29 -21.73
CA GLU A 211 24.67 -1.49 -22.15
C GLU A 211 23.15 -1.25 -22.18
N PHE A 212 22.62 -0.56 -21.17
CA PHE A 212 21.21 -0.21 -21.12
C PHE A 212 20.78 0.71 -22.27
N LEU A 213 21.53 1.77 -22.55
CA LEU A 213 21.24 2.67 -23.68
C LEU A 213 21.31 1.93 -25.03
N ASN A 214 22.29 1.06 -25.23
CA ASN A 214 22.36 0.21 -26.41
C ASN A 214 21.17 -0.74 -26.52
N TYR A 215 20.72 -1.31 -25.40
CA TYR A 215 19.51 -2.12 -25.38
C TYR A 215 18.28 -1.32 -25.82
N VAL A 216 18.07 -0.11 -25.27
CA VAL A 216 16.98 0.79 -25.68
C VAL A 216 17.04 1.05 -27.18
N LYS A 217 18.21 1.45 -27.69
CA LYS A 217 18.41 1.76 -29.10
C LYS A 217 18.11 0.55 -30.00
N ASN A 218 18.73 -0.57 -29.74
CA ASN A 218 18.63 -1.76 -30.60
C ASN A 218 17.21 -2.38 -30.55
N ARG A 219 16.56 -2.33 -29.39
CA ARG A 219 15.25 -2.98 -29.17
C ARG A 219 14.08 -2.14 -29.64
N TYR A 220 14.19 -0.82 -29.53
CA TYR A 220 13.08 0.11 -29.69
C TYR A 220 13.30 1.19 -30.74
N GLU A 221 14.37 1.16 -31.53
CA GLU A 221 14.65 2.15 -32.58
C GLU A 221 13.43 2.41 -33.48
N GLY A 222 13.08 3.69 -33.66
CA GLY A 222 11.91 4.09 -34.44
C GLY A 222 10.54 3.85 -33.75
N ARG A 223 10.52 3.32 -32.52
CA ARG A 223 9.26 3.00 -31.80
C ARG A 223 9.10 3.74 -30.49
N PHE A 224 9.96 4.67 -30.19
CA PHE A 224 9.85 5.54 -29.00
C PHE A 224 10.23 6.98 -29.34
N TRP A 225 9.73 7.88 -28.56
CA TRP A 225 10.12 9.29 -28.59
C TRP A 225 11.15 9.55 -27.49
N GLN A 226 12.37 9.87 -27.90
CA GLN A 226 13.41 10.33 -26.97
C GLN A 226 13.18 11.81 -26.70
N ALA A 227 12.64 12.13 -25.52
CA ALA A 227 12.31 13.49 -25.11
C ALA A 227 13.18 13.94 -23.93
N LEU A 228 13.46 15.22 -23.87
CA LEU A 228 13.88 15.86 -22.63
C LEU A 228 12.67 16.01 -21.68
N PRO A 229 12.87 16.02 -20.36
CA PRO A 229 11.78 16.18 -19.41
C PRO A 229 10.89 17.40 -19.70
N ARG A 230 11.46 18.56 -20.02
CA ARG A 230 10.70 19.77 -20.40
C ARG A 230 9.81 19.55 -21.64
N ASP A 231 10.33 18.82 -22.64
CA ASP A 231 9.60 18.60 -23.88
C ASP A 231 8.44 17.63 -23.65
N ALA A 232 8.65 16.59 -22.84
CA ALA A 232 7.62 15.67 -22.42
C ALA A 232 6.51 16.39 -21.62
N ALA A 233 6.88 17.24 -20.67
CA ALA A 233 5.95 18.01 -19.86
C ALA A 233 5.12 18.99 -20.70
N ARG A 234 5.78 19.73 -21.62
CA ARG A 234 5.09 20.67 -22.54
C ARG A 234 4.14 19.97 -23.49
N TRP A 235 4.56 18.84 -24.05
CA TRP A 235 3.70 18.01 -24.88
C TRP A 235 2.47 17.53 -24.09
N PHE A 236 2.67 16.98 -22.90
CA PHE A 236 1.57 16.50 -22.05
C PHE A 236 0.59 17.62 -21.70
N ARG A 237 1.09 18.79 -21.33
CA ARG A 237 0.25 19.96 -21.02
C ARG A 237 -0.55 20.45 -22.22
N LYS A 238 0.05 20.41 -23.42
CA LYS A 238 -0.62 20.79 -24.68
C LYS A 238 -1.75 19.81 -25.03
N GLU A 239 -1.50 18.51 -24.92
CA GLU A 239 -2.52 17.48 -25.19
C GLU A 239 -3.68 17.58 -24.20
N MET A 240 -3.43 17.88 -22.92
CA MET A 240 -4.48 18.16 -21.94
C MET A 240 -5.31 19.39 -22.30
N GLY A 241 -4.69 20.48 -22.80
CA GLY A 241 -5.39 21.70 -23.20
C GLY A 241 -6.21 21.55 -24.49
N ASN A 242 -5.83 20.62 -25.37
CA ASN A 242 -6.52 20.31 -26.61
C ASN A 242 -7.66 19.30 -26.44
N ALA A 243 -7.76 18.60 -25.31
CA ALA A 243 -8.87 17.70 -25.03
C ALA A 243 -10.12 18.54 -24.72
N PRO A 244 -11.22 18.40 -25.50
CA PRO A 244 -12.45 19.10 -25.18
C PRO A 244 -12.90 18.73 -23.77
N HIS A 245 -13.34 19.71 -22.99
CA HIS A 245 -13.80 19.51 -21.59
C HIS A 245 -14.83 18.38 -21.44
N SER A 246 -15.53 18.00 -22.51
CA SER A 246 -16.43 16.85 -22.58
C SER A 246 -15.72 15.49 -22.67
N THR A 247 -14.48 15.42 -23.19
CA THR A 247 -13.74 14.15 -23.33
C THR A 247 -13.01 13.74 -22.05
N LEU A 248 -12.60 14.67 -21.19
CA LEU A 248 -12.05 14.35 -19.87
C LEU A 248 -13.12 13.75 -18.94
N SER A 249 -14.36 14.26 -19.00
CA SER A 249 -15.50 13.67 -18.30
C SER A 249 -15.98 12.37 -18.99
N SER A 250 -15.94 12.28 -20.30
CA SER A 250 -16.36 11.10 -21.07
C SER A 250 -15.29 10.00 -21.13
N ALA A 251 -13.99 10.32 -21.11
CA ALA A 251 -12.92 9.34 -20.94
C ALA A 251 -12.95 8.75 -19.52
N ARG A 252 -13.24 9.57 -18.48
CA ARG A 252 -13.54 9.07 -17.13
C ARG A 252 -14.85 8.26 -17.09
N GLN A 253 -15.89 8.67 -17.81
CA GLN A 253 -17.15 7.93 -17.90
C GLN A 253 -17.07 6.72 -18.83
N ARG A 254 -16.27 6.74 -19.91
CA ARG A 254 -15.99 5.57 -20.75
C ARG A 254 -15.12 4.55 -20.03
N ALA A 255 -14.08 4.97 -19.30
CA ALA A 255 -13.30 4.06 -18.46
C ALA A 255 -14.13 3.36 -17.36
N VAL A 256 -15.30 3.91 -17.02
CA VAL A 256 -16.25 3.30 -16.07
C VAL A 256 -17.38 2.55 -16.77
N LYS A 257 -17.77 2.94 -18.01
CA LYS A 257 -18.86 2.29 -18.76
C LYS A 257 -18.43 1.19 -19.71
N ASP A 258 -17.19 1.21 -20.19
CA ASP A 258 -16.65 0.25 -21.15
C ASP A 258 -15.71 -0.78 -20.52
N ILE A 259 -15.89 -1.09 -19.22
CA ILE A 259 -15.45 -2.38 -18.68
C ILE A 259 -16.61 -3.34 -18.96
N PRO A 260 -16.54 -4.17 -20.04
CA PRO A 260 -17.46 -5.29 -20.17
C PRO A 260 -17.31 -6.16 -18.92
N PRO A 261 -18.36 -6.88 -18.50
CA PRO A 261 -18.20 -7.90 -17.48
C PRO A 261 -17.12 -8.85 -18.01
N ALA A 262 -15.96 -8.74 -17.41
CA ALA A 262 -14.72 -9.49 -17.61
C ALA A 262 -14.77 -10.65 -18.63
N ASP A 263 -14.63 -10.35 -19.91
CA ASP A 263 -13.86 -11.18 -20.81
C ASP A 263 -12.40 -10.73 -20.68
N LEU A 264 -11.74 -11.29 -19.67
CA LEU A 264 -10.29 -11.28 -19.60
C LEU A 264 -9.77 -11.90 -20.92
N PRO A 265 -8.79 -11.27 -21.62
CA PRO A 265 -8.14 -11.92 -22.72
C PRO A 265 -7.67 -13.26 -22.23
N GLN A 266 -8.19 -14.32 -22.81
CA GLN A 266 -7.63 -15.66 -22.68
C GLN A 266 -6.18 -15.53 -23.15
N ARG A 267 -5.25 -15.33 -22.22
CA ARG A 267 -3.86 -15.61 -22.49
C ARG A 267 -3.81 -17.05 -22.96
N SER A 268 -3.28 -17.25 -24.16
CA SER A 268 -2.99 -18.54 -24.75
C SER A 268 -2.58 -19.51 -23.66
N ALA A 269 -3.38 -20.54 -23.49
CA ALA A 269 -3.15 -21.65 -22.59
C ALA A 269 -1.77 -22.27 -22.89
N GLY A 270 -0.77 -21.81 -22.16
CA GLY A 270 0.39 -22.63 -21.89
C GLY A 270 -0.15 -23.80 -21.09
N LYS A 271 -0.11 -24.98 -21.70
CA LYS A 271 -0.59 -26.30 -21.28
C LYS A 271 -1.02 -26.36 -19.80
N ALA A 272 -2.32 -26.24 -19.55
CA ALA A 272 -2.94 -26.54 -18.27
C ALA A 272 -2.60 -27.99 -17.90
N LYS A 273 -1.86 -28.19 -16.83
CA LYS A 273 -1.72 -29.48 -16.19
C LYS A 273 -3.05 -29.81 -15.53
N ALA A 274 -3.78 -30.74 -16.09
CA ALA A 274 -4.98 -31.30 -15.50
C ALA A 274 -4.61 -32.12 -14.27
N SER A 275 -4.65 -31.51 -13.09
CA SER A 275 -5.04 -32.09 -11.79
C SER A 275 -5.08 -30.93 -10.81
N GLY A 276 -6.26 -30.61 -10.29
CA GLY A 276 -6.43 -29.56 -9.30
C GLY A 276 -5.54 -29.77 -8.09
N VAL A 277 -4.97 -28.68 -7.56
CA VAL A 277 -4.18 -28.68 -6.32
C VAL A 277 -5.08 -29.15 -5.17
N LYS A 278 -4.56 -30.02 -4.30
CA LYS A 278 -5.22 -30.35 -3.04
C LYS A 278 -4.67 -29.44 -1.93
N ALA A 279 -5.44 -28.43 -1.58
CA ALA A 279 -5.09 -27.43 -0.56
C ALA A 279 -5.82 -27.69 0.77
N CYS A 280 -5.17 -27.32 1.87
CA CYS A 280 -5.79 -27.30 3.17
C CYS A 280 -5.51 -25.96 3.88
N MET A 281 -6.52 -25.43 4.60
CA MET A 281 -6.34 -24.31 5.50
C MET A 281 -6.60 -24.74 6.95
N VAL A 282 -5.83 -24.17 7.87
CA VAL A 282 -5.97 -24.43 9.32
C VAL A 282 -6.07 -23.10 10.03
N ALA A 283 -7.14 -22.90 10.80
CA ALA A 283 -7.38 -21.64 11.48
C ALA A 283 -8.10 -21.83 12.81
N TYR A 284 -7.57 -21.25 13.88
CA TYR A 284 -8.25 -21.12 15.17
C TYR A 284 -9.29 -19.99 15.11
N SER A 285 -10.20 -20.07 14.15
CA SER A 285 -11.21 -19.07 13.84
C SER A 285 -12.49 -19.78 13.34
N PHE A 286 -13.60 -19.05 13.31
CA PHE A 286 -14.83 -19.50 12.67
C PHE A 286 -14.77 -19.17 11.18
N TYR A 287 -14.88 -20.17 10.33
CA TYR A 287 -14.76 -19.99 8.87
C TYR A 287 -15.75 -18.94 8.34
N GLU A 288 -17.00 -18.99 8.81
CA GLU A 288 -18.12 -18.17 8.34
C GLU A 288 -17.98 -16.67 8.65
N THR A 289 -17.10 -16.32 9.58
CA THR A 289 -16.89 -14.92 10.00
C THR A 289 -15.49 -14.39 9.64
N ASP A 290 -14.60 -15.26 9.17
CA ASP A 290 -13.24 -14.89 8.80
C ASP A 290 -13.11 -14.67 7.29
N THR A 291 -13.36 -13.46 6.86
CA THR A 291 -13.35 -13.08 5.44
C THR A 291 -11.99 -13.28 4.77
N ARG A 292 -10.88 -13.28 5.53
CA ARG A 292 -9.54 -13.51 5.00
C ARG A 292 -9.35 -14.97 4.58
N ILE A 293 -9.75 -15.90 5.45
CA ILE A 293 -9.68 -17.34 5.17
C ILE A 293 -10.64 -17.72 4.04
N MET A 294 -11.88 -17.20 4.11
CA MET A 294 -12.89 -17.43 3.07
C MET A 294 -12.37 -17.05 1.69
N ARG A 295 -11.78 -15.86 1.54
CA ARG A 295 -11.27 -15.36 0.25
C ARG A 295 -10.19 -16.25 -0.34
N TYR A 296 -9.23 -16.71 0.47
CA TYR A 296 -8.18 -17.62 0.00
C TYR A 296 -8.75 -18.99 -0.39
N ALA A 297 -9.59 -19.57 0.47
CA ALA A 297 -10.20 -20.87 0.23
C ALA A 297 -11.10 -20.87 -1.02
N GLU A 298 -11.97 -19.88 -1.12
CA GLU A 298 -12.90 -19.74 -2.26
C GLU A 298 -12.17 -19.43 -3.58
N ALA A 299 -11.04 -18.67 -3.54
CA ALA A 299 -10.25 -18.42 -4.73
C ALA A 299 -9.65 -19.70 -5.31
N LEU A 300 -9.14 -20.59 -4.45
CA LEU A 300 -8.65 -21.91 -4.87
C LEU A 300 -9.79 -22.81 -5.35
N ALA A 301 -10.89 -22.85 -4.62
CA ALA A 301 -12.06 -23.66 -5.02
C ALA A 301 -12.66 -23.20 -6.35
N ALA A 302 -12.74 -21.88 -6.59
CA ALA A 302 -13.20 -21.30 -7.86
C ALA A 302 -12.26 -21.60 -9.05
N ARG A 303 -10.95 -21.80 -8.78
CA ARG A 303 -9.98 -22.29 -9.76
C ARG A 303 -10.16 -23.76 -10.12
N GLY A 304 -10.91 -24.52 -9.33
CA GLY A 304 -11.16 -25.96 -9.49
C GLY A 304 -10.28 -26.84 -8.58
N ASP A 305 -9.59 -26.26 -7.60
CA ASP A 305 -8.80 -26.98 -6.62
C ASP A 305 -9.69 -27.66 -5.58
N GLN A 306 -9.18 -28.74 -4.99
CA GLN A 306 -9.82 -29.39 -3.84
C GLN A 306 -9.36 -28.69 -2.56
N VAL A 307 -10.30 -28.03 -1.83
CA VAL A 307 -9.97 -27.23 -0.66
C VAL A 307 -10.68 -27.76 0.57
N ASP A 308 -9.90 -28.10 1.60
CA ASP A 308 -10.36 -28.46 2.94
C ASP A 308 -9.99 -27.35 3.93
N VAL A 309 -10.87 -27.03 4.89
CA VAL A 309 -10.60 -26.05 5.96
C VAL A 309 -10.86 -26.69 7.31
N PHE A 310 -9.91 -26.66 8.22
CA PHE A 310 -10.07 -27.04 9.63
C PHE A 310 -10.25 -25.79 10.48
N SER A 311 -11.42 -25.65 11.10
CA SER A 311 -11.84 -24.45 11.83
C SER A 311 -12.55 -24.77 13.16
N LEU A 312 -12.91 -23.70 13.88
CA LEU A 312 -13.79 -23.79 15.05
C LEU A 312 -15.26 -23.99 14.63
N ALA A 313 -16.03 -24.63 15.52
CA ALA A 313 -17.47 -24.82 15.37
C ALA A 313 -18.25 -23.71 16.06
N MET A 314 -19.15 -23.04 15.30
CA MET A 314 -20.22 -22.22 15.89
C MET A 314 -21.37 -23.07 16.40
N GLU A 315 -22.15 -22.51 17.30
CA GLU A 315 -23.37 -23.17 17.78
C GLU A 315 -24.37 -23.38 16.63
N GLY A 316 -24.92 -24.56 16.54
CA GLY A 316 -25.89 -24.94 15.48
C GLY A 316 -25.26 -25.31 14.14
N THR A 317 -23.92 -25.27 13.98
CA THR A 317 -23.27 -25.65 12.70
C THR A 317 -22.96 -27.15 12.64
N ALA A 318 -23.07 -27.74 11.42
CA ALA A 318 -22.71 -29.15 11.19
C ALA A 318 -21.20 -29.38 11.33
N PRO A 319 -20.74 -30.56 11.81
CA PRO A 319 -19.31 -30.86 11.96
C PRO A 319 -18.52 -30.80 10.64
N VAL A 320 -19.16 -31.15 9.52
CA VAL A 320 -18.58 -31.08 8.18
C VAL A 320 -19.64 -30.54 7.22
N GLU A 321 -19.24 -29.57 6.42
CA GLU A 321 -20.16 -28.92 5.47
C GLU A 321 -19.39 -28.45 4.24
N LYS A 322 -20.05 -28.37 3.09
CA LYS A 322 -19.47 -27.80 1.88
C LYS A 322 -20.07 -26.42 1.62
N ILE A 323 -19.22 -25.36 1.70
CA ILE A 323 -19.60 -23.96 1.54
C ILE A 323 -18.82 -23.40 0.36
N ASN A 324 -19.49 -22.90 -0.67
CA ASN A 324 -18.89 -22.28 -1.86
C ASN A 324 -17.73 -23.11 -2.50
N GLY A 325 -17.91 -24.43 -2.55
CA GLY A 325 -16.90 -25.35 -3.11
C GLY A 325 -15.83 -25.82 -2.11
N VAL A 326 -15.77 -25.24 -0.93
CA VAL A 326 -14.81 -25.53 0.15
C VAL A 326 -15.42 -26.53 1.13
N THR A 327 -14.66 -27.58 1.52
CA THR A 327 -15.10 -28.53 2.56
C THR A 327 -14.60 -28.05 3.93
N VAL A 328 -15.51 -27.62 4.78
CA VAL A 328 -15.21 -27.07 6.11
C VAL A 328 -15.41 -28.17 7.16
N TYR A 329 -14.33 -28.48 7.90
CA TYR A 329 -14.29 -29.38 9.04
C TYR A 329 -14.23 -28.59 10.34
N ARG A 330 -15.28 -28.62 11.16
CA ARG A 330 -15.34 -27.90 12.43
C ARG A 330 -14.87 -28.84 13.56
N ILE A 331 -13.58 -28.75 13.89
CA ILE A 331 -12.90 -29.76 14.73
C ILE A 331 -12.92 -29.46 16.23
N GLN A 332 -13.30 -28.24 16.62
CA GLN A 332 -13.35 -27.83 18.03
C GLN A 332 -14.42 -26.76 18.25
N ARG A 333 -15.18 -26.85 19.36
CA ARG A 333 -16.06 -25.75 19.81
C ARG A 333 -15.28 -24.73 20.64
N ARG A 334 -15.65 -23.46 20.53
CA ARG A 334 -15.14 -22.39 21.37
C ARG A 334 -16.23 -21.87 22.31
N ASP A 335 -15.96 -21.90 23.62
CA ASP A 335 -16.82 -21.27 24.62
C ASP A 335 -16.42 -19.81 24.76
N ILE A 336 -17.40 -18.91 24.76
CA ILE A 336 -17.23 -17.47 24.70
C ILE A 336 -16.66 -16.86 26.01
N ASN A 337 -16.67 -17.61 27.14
CA ASN A 337 -16.28 -17.14 28.47
C ASN A 337 -14.94 -17.73 28.93
N GLU A 338 -13.85 -17.35 28.32
CA GLU A 338 -12.49 -17.77 28.75
C GLU A 338 -12.01 -16.90 29.93
N LYS A 339 -12.06 -17.46 31.16
CA LYS A 339 -11.76 -16.71 32.38
C LYS A 339 -10.30 -16.67 32.78
N THR A 340 -9.41 -17.54 32.22
CA THR A 340 -8.00 -17.61 32.61
C THR A 340 -7.03 -17.82 31.44
N LYS A 341 -5.80 -17.29 31.53
CA LYS A 341 -4.74 -17.46 30.53
C LYS A 341 -4.36 -18.92 30.27
N PHE A 342 -4.37 -19.77 31.31
CA PHE A 342 -4.06 -21.21 31.22
C PHE A 342 -5.14 -21.99 30.49
N SER A 343 -6.40 -21.67 30.71
CA SER A 343 -7.51 -22.27 29.98
C SER A 343 -7.44 -21.96 28.47
N TYR A 344 -7.08 -20.73 28.12
CA TYR A 344 -6.88 -20.32 26.73
C TYR A 344 -5.76 -21.11 26.05
N LEU A 345 -4.58 -21.19 26.70
CA LEU A 345 -3.45 -21.96 26.18
C LEU A 345 -3.79 -23.45 26.02
N GLY A 346 -4.49 -24.06 27.00
CA GLY A 346 -4.93 -25.45 26.92
C GLY A 346 -5.84 -25.71 25.70
N ARG A 347 -6.69 -24.76 25.35
CA ARG A 347 -7.56 -24.87 24.17
C ARG A 347 -6.79 -24.72 22.85
N LEU A 348 -5.82 -23.84 22.79
CA LEU A 348 -4.91 -23.73 21.64
C LEU A 348 -4.14 -25.04 21.43
N MET A 349 -3.61 -25.64 22.51
CA MET A 349 -2.94 -26.93 22.42
C MET A 349 -3.90 -28.07 22.01
N SER A 350 -5.15 -28.06 22.50
CA SER A 350 -6.17 -29.02 22.06
C SER A 350 -6.48 -28.87 20.56
N PHE A 351 -6.54 -27.63 20.05
CA PHE A 351 -6.77 -27.37 18.63
C PHE A 351 -5.57 -27.85 17.80
N LEU A 352 -4.35 -27.55 18.23
CA LEU A 352 -3.11 -28.04 17.60
C LEU A 352 -3.10 -29.58 17.48
N LEU A 353 -3.49 -30.30 18.53
CA LEU A 353 -3.53 -31.77 18.49
C LEU A 353 -4.63 -32.28 17.56
N ARG A 354 -5.82 -31.67 17.57
CA ARG A 354 -6.95 -32.05 16.72
C ARG A 354 -6.67 -31.76 15.25
N SER A 355 -6.11 -30.59 14.94
CA SER A 355 -5.70 -30.21 13.58
C SER A 355 -4.58 -31.11 13.08
N SER A 356 -3.54 -31.40 13.92
CA SER A 356 -2.47 -32.33 13.58
C SER A 356 -3.01 -33.74 13.25
N TRP A 357 -3.91 -34.26 14.08
CA TRP A 357 -4.55 -35.56 13.82
C TRP A 357 -5.35 -35.55 12.52
N SER A 358 -6.20 -34.54 12.32
CA SER A 358 -7.06 -34.42 11.14
C SER A 358 -6.26 -34.27 9.85
N LEU A 359 -5.22 -33.41 9.86
CA LEU A 359 -4.28 -33.26 8.75
C LEU A 359 -3.57 -34.56 8.43
N SER A 360 -3.02 -35.24 9.45
CA SER A 360 -2.29 -36.50 9.27
C SER A 360 -3.19 -37.58 8.69
N LYS A 361 -4.40 -37.76 9.26
CA LYS A 361 -5.39 -38.75 8.79
C LYS A 361 -5.76 -38.51 7.31
N ASN A 362 -6.07 -37.27 6.93
CA ASN A 362 -6.48 -36.94 5.59
C ASN A 362 -5.31 -36.99 4.59
N SER A 363 -4.06 -36.79 5.06
CA SER A 363 -2.86 -36.89 4.25
C SER A 363 -2.41 -38.33 3.98
N ILE A 364 -2.85 -39.33 4.77
CA ILE A 364 -2.47 -40.73 4.57
C ILE A 364 -2.95 -41.24 3.20
N ARG A 365 -4.20 -40.98 2.85
CA ARG A 365 -4.81 -41.46 1.59
C ARG A 365 -4.32 -40.65 0.38
N ARG A 366 -4.36 -39.32 0.46
CA ARG A 366 -3.89 -38.41 -0.56
C ARG A 366 -3.25 -37.20 0.12
N PRO A 367 -1.92 -37.00 -0.01
CA PRO A 367 -1.23 -35.84 0.56
C PRO A 367 -1.84 -34.52 0.09
N TYR A 368 -1.79 -33.50 0.93
CA TYR A 368 -2.03 -32.13 0.51
C TYR A 368 -0.81 -31.63 -0.26
N ASP A 369 -1.03 -30.91 -1.36
CA ASP A 369 0.04 -30.24 -2.09
C ASP A 369 0.51 -29.00 -1.32
N ILE A 370 -0.44 -28.28 -0.72
CA ILE A 370 -0.19 -27.09 0.09
C ILE A 370 -1.07 -27.03 1.32
N ILE A 371 -0.49 -26.56 2.42
CA ILE A 371 -1.19 -26.29 3.67
C ILE A 371 -0.97 -24.81 4.02
N HIS A 372 -2.05 -24.08 4.24
CA HIS A 372 -2.04 -22.67 4.60
C HIS A 372 -2.56 -22.52 6.03
N VAL A 373 -1.67 -22.16 6.96
CA VAL A 373 -1.99 -22.01 8.37
C VAL A 373 -2.14 -20.53 8.71
N HIS A 374 -3.26 -20.19 9.33
CA HIS A 374 -3.57 -18.82 9.72
C HIS A 374 -3.28 -18.60 11.21
N SER A 375 -2.44 -17.62 11.50
CA SER A 375 -2.17 -17.14 12.85
C SER A 375 -3.39 -16.32 13.34
N VAL A 376 -3.76 -16.27 14.58
CA VAL A 376 -3.07 -16.59 15.83
C VAL A 376 -3.56 -17.95 16.34
N PRO A 377 -2.71 -18.87 16.82
CA PRO A 377 -1.29 -18.72 17.16
C PRO A 377 -0.33 -19.19 16.05
N ASP A 378 0.88 -18.61 15.99
CA ASP A 378 1.87 -18.95 14.95
C ASP A 378 2.34 -20.40 15.03
N PHE A 379 2.41 -20.99 16.21
CA PHE A 379 2.86 -22.37 16.42
C PHE A 379 1.89 -23.42 15.86
N GLU A 380 0.70 -23.02 15.41
CA GLU A 380 -0.24 -23.93 14.75
C GLU A 380 0.33 -24.55 13.47
N VAL A 381 1.35 -23.96 12.87
CA VAL A 381 2.09 -24.54 11.73
C VAL A 381 2.64 -25.92 12.02
N PHE A 382 2.95 -26.25 13.27
CA PHE A 382 3.48 -27.55 13.66
C PHE A 382 2.44 -28.67 13.55
N ALA A 383 1.15 -28.35 13.45
CA ALA A 383 0.11 -29.32 13.10
C ALA A 383 0.39 -30.00 11.73
N ALA A 384 1.08 -29.29 10.83
CA ALA A 384 1.44 -29.79 9.50
C ALA A 384 2.74 -30.61 9.45
N LEU A 385 3.33 -30.99 10.59
CA LEU A 385 4.60 -31.74 10.63
C LEU A 385 4.58 -33.01 9.78
N PHE A 386 3.59 -33.86 9.97
CA PHE A 386 3.50 -35.13 9.21
C PHE A 386 3.23 -34.90 7.72
N PRO A 387 2.26 -34.07 7.29
CA PRO A 387 2.11 -33.75 5.87
C PRO A 387 3.35 -33.13 5.24
N LYS A 388 4.06 -32.24 5.95
CA LYS A 388 5.29 -31.61 5.46
C LYS A 388 6.40 -32.63 5.21
N LEU A 389 6.57 -33.60 6.09
CA LEU A 389 7.51 -34.73 5.87
C LEU A 389 7.12 -35.58 4.65
N ARG A 390 5.86 -35.53 4.23
CA ARG A 390 5.37 -36.19 3.01
C ARG A 390 5.44 -35.28 1.76
N GLY A 391 6.03 -34.12 1.88
CA GLY A 391 6.29 -33.21 0.77
C GLY A 391 5.25 -32.09 0.57
N SER A 392 4.27 -31.94 1.49
CA SER A 392 3.35 -30.79 1.46
C SER A 392 4.11 -29.48 1.67
N LYS A 393 3.77 -28.44 0.92
CA LYS A 393 4.28 -27.07 1.12
C LYS A 393 3.46 -26.37 2.19
N LEU A 394 4.08 -25.45 2.94
CA LEU A 394 3.48 -24.81 4.09
C LEU A 394 3.57 -23.29 4.00
N ILE A 395 2.42 -22.62 4.03
CA ILE A 395 2.30 -21.18 4.20
C ILE A 395 1.86 -20.90 5.64
N LEU A 396 2.54 -19.96 6.31
CA LEU A 396 2.08 -19.30 7.54
C LEU A 396 1.58 -17.90 7.20
N ASP A 397 0.29 -17.65 7.45
CA ASP A 397 -0.32 -16.32 7.28
C ASP A 397 -0.43 -15.62 8.64
N ILE A 398 0.40 -14.61 8.87
CA ILE A 398 0.46 -13.84 10.10
C ILE A 398 -0.51 -12.66 10.00
N HIS A 399 -1.65 -12.76 10.70
CA HIS A 399 -2.66 -11.70 10.73
C HIS A 399 -2.25 -10.55 11.66
N ASP A 400 -1.65 -10.90 12.81
CA ASP A 400 -1.12 -9.97 13.81
C ASP A 400 0.23 -10.48 14.31
N ILE A 401 1.21 -9.57 14.52
CA ILE A 401 2.49 -9.95 15.12
C ILE A 401 2.31 -10.18 16.62
N VAL A 402 2.30 -11.47 17.01
CA VAL A 402 1.93 -11.92 18.35
C VAL A 402 2.75 -11.29 19.48
N PRO A 403 4.10 -11.13 19.38
CA PRO A 403 4.88 -10.52 20.43
C PRO A 403 4.45 -9.08 20.74
N GLU A 404 4.26 -8.23 19.73
CA GLU A 404 3.84 -6.84 19.87
C GLU A 404 2.39 -6.72 20.32
N PHE A 405 1.50 -7.55 19.76
CA PHE A 405 0.10 -7.63 20.20
C PHE A 405 0.00 -7.98 21.69
N TYR A 406 0.77 -8.97 22.14
CA TYR A 406 0.82 -9.37 23.56
C TYR A 406 1.37 -8.24 24.44
N ALA A 407 2.45 -7.59 24.01
CA ALA A 407 3.05 -6.49 24.74
C ALA A 407 2.07 -5.32 24.94
N SER A 408 1.36 -4.93 23.86
CA SER A 408 0.33 -3.88 23.91
C SER A 408 -0.85 -4.25 24.81
N LYS A 409 -1.38 -5.48 24.68
CA LYS A 409 -2.56 -5.93 25.42
C LYS A 409 -2.32 -6.07 26.92
N PHE A 410 -1.11 -6.46 27.34
CA PHE A 410 -0.79 -6.75 28.73
C PHE A 410 0.19 -5.75 29.36
N GLY A 411 0.56 -4.68 28.66
CA GLY A 411 1.50 -3.66 29.14
C GLY A 411 2.90 -4.22 29.47
N THR A 412 3.31 -5.30 28.76
CA THR A 412 4.58 -5.98 29.03
C THR A 412 5.73 -5.32 28.27
N SER A 413 6.87 -5.15 28.94
CA SER A 413 8.08 -4.63 28.32
C SER A 413 8.59 -5.54 27.21
N HIS A 414 9.12 -4.98 26.14
CA HIS A 414 9.82 -5.69 25.06
C HIS A 414 11.08 -6.46 25.56
N LEU A 415 11.55 -6.16 26.75
CA LEU A 415 12.67 -6.86 27.41
C LEU A 415 12.21 -8.08 28.23
N SER A 416 10.90 -8.26 28.43
CA SER A 416 10.35 -9.35 29.25
C SER A 416 10.69 -10.74 28.68
N PHE A 417 10.81 -11.72 29.57
CA PHE A 417 11.00 -13.12 29.17
C PHE A 417 9.89 -13.61 28.24
N THR A 418 8.64 -13.26 28.53
CA THR A 418 7.48 -13.63 27.71
C THR A 418 7.61 -13.09 26.29
N PHE A 419 7.99 -11.82 26.12
CA PHE A 419 8.19 -11.22 24.79
C PHE A 419 9.29 -11.95 23.99
N LYS A 420 10.41 -12.28 24.68
CA LYS A 420 11.51 -13.04 24.06
C LYS A 420 11.06 -14.46 23.67
N ALA A 421 10.29 -15.12 24.53
CA ALA A 421 9.74 -16.45 24.25
C ALA A 421 8.79 -16.43 23.04
N LEU A 422 7.90 -15.44 22.95
CA LEU A 422 6.99 -15.27 21.80
C LEU A 422 7.77 -15.01 20.49
N LYS A 423 8.82 -14.18 20.53
CA LYS A 423 9.73 -14.00 19.38
C LYS A 423 10.43 -15.29 18.97
N GLN A 424 10.77 -16.13 19.93
CA GLN A 424 11.39 -17.42 19.61
C GLN A 424 10.40 -18.38 18.96
N VAL A 425 9.14 -18.38 19.41
CA VAL A 425 8.05 -19.14 18.75
C VAL A 425 7.82 -18.61 17.33
N GLU A 426 7.78 -17.30 17.13
CA GLU A 426 7.69 -16.67 15.80
C GLU A 426 8.81 -17.17 14.88
N ARG A 427 10.08 -17.16 15.35
CA ARG A 427 11.22 -17.67 14.57
C ARG A 427 11.11 -19.13 14.21
N TRP A 428 10.69 -19.99 15.14
CA TRP A 428 10.51 -21.41 14.88
C TRP A 428 9.38 -21.64 13.86
N SER A 429 8.26 -20.96 14.04
CA SER A 429 7.09 -21.08 13.17
C SER A 429 7.38 -20.61 11.74
N THR A 430 8.02 -19.45 11.60
CA THR A 430 8.42 -18.91 10.30
C THR A 430 9.55 -19.73 9.66
N GLY A 431 10.49 -20.23 10.46
CA GLY A 431 11.56 -21.13 10.00
C GLY A 431 11.01 -22.44 9.44
N PHE A 432 10.00 -23.01 10.10
CA PHE A 432 9.34 -24.24 9.71
C PHE A 432 8.49 -24.10 8.45
N SER A 433 7.92 -22.94 8.14
CA SER A 433 7.11 -22.67 6.97
C SER A 433 7.94 -22.61 5.68
N ASP A 434 7.37 -22.88 4.52
CA ASP A 434 8.02 -22.69 3.21
C ASP A 434 7.86 -21.25 2.72
N HIS A 435 6.76 -20.59 3.10
CA HIS A 435 6.50 -19.18 2.83
C HIS A 435 5.72 -18.54 3.99
N VAL A 436 5.87 -17.24 4.15
CA VAL A 436 5.15 -16.43 5.15
C VAL A 436 4.35 -15.35 4.44
N ILE A 437 3.07 -15.26 4.76
CA ILE A 437 2.23 -14.13 4.39
C ILE A 437 2.07 -13.25 5.62
N ILE A 438 2.05 -11.92 5.43
CA ILE A 438 1.83 -10.97 6.51
C ILE A 438 0.80 -9.91 6.10
N ALA A 439 0.10 -9.38 7.11
CA ALA A 439 -1.08 -8.53 6.88
C ALA A 439 -0.77 -7.08 6.44
N ASN A 440 0.46 -6.58 6.61
CA ASN A 440 0.84 -5.25 6.13
C ASN A 440 2.37 -5.08 5.99
N HIS A 441 2.80 -4.07 5.22
CA HIS A 441 4.21 -3.82 4.93
C HIS A 441 5.02 -3.28 6.12
N ILE A 442 4.41 -2.62 7.11
CA ILE A 442 5.13 -2.21 8.33
C ILE A 442 5.54 -3.46 9.12
N TRP A 443 4.63 -4.39 9.29
CA TRP A 443 4.90 -5.66 9.96
C TRP A 443 5.84 -6.56 9.14
N GLU A 444 5.77 -6.52 7.82
CA GLU A 444 6.73 -7.21 6.95
C GLU A 444 8.16 -6.77 7.27
N ARG A 445 8.44 -5.47 7.36
CA ARG A 445 9.74 -4.94 7.76
C ARG A 445 10.17 -5.43 9.13
N VAL A 446 9.25 -5.50 10.08
CA VAL A 446 9.53 -5.99 11.45
C VAL A 446 9.94 -7.46 11.43
N ILE A 447 9.16 -8.35 10.81
CA ILE A 447 9.47 -9.78 10.84
C ILE A 447 10.64 -10.17 9.94
N THR A 448 10.84 -9.48 8.81
CA THR A 448 11.99 -9.73 7.92
C THR A 448 13.30 -9.27 8.52
N SER A 449 13.28 -8.28 9.42
CA SER A 449 14.48 -7.86 10.18
C SER A 449 14.92 -8.86 11.24
N ARG A 450 14.04 -9.83 11.65
CA ARG A 450 14.32 -10.66 12.83
C ARG A 450 14.03 -12.16 12.71
N SER A 451 13.12 -12.57 11.85
CA SER A 451 12.56 -13.94 11.86
C SER A 451 12.46 -14.60 10.50
N VAL A 452 12.35 -13.85 9.41
CA VAL A 452 12.08 -14.36 8.05
C VAL A 452 13.00 -13.69 7.03
N PRO A 453 13.65 -14.44 6.12
CA PRO A 453 14.29 -13.83 4.95
C PRO A 453 13.26 -13.15 4.04
N SER A 454 13.57 -11.97 3.49
CA SER A 454 12.64 -11.19 2.65
C SER A 454 12.10 -11.99 1.45
N GLY A 455 12.91 -12.79 0.77
CA GLY A 455 12.48 -13.65 -0.33
C GLY A 455 11.47 -14.75 0.05
N LYS A 456 11.25 -14.98 1.35
CA LYS A 456 10.30 -15.96 1.88
C LYS A 456 9.04 -15.30 2.45
N CYS A 457 8.88 -13.97 2.34
CA CYS A 457 7.78 -13.20 2.88
C CYS A 457 7.02 -12.48 1.77
N SER A 458 5.70 -12.38 1.89
CA SER A 458 4.85 -11.57 1.02
C SER A 458 3.76 -10.89 1.82
N THR A 459 3.47 -9.64 1.49
CA THR A 459 2.39 -8.89 2.13
C THR A 459 1.08 -9.03 1.37
N PHE A 460 0.02 -9.44 2.07
CA PHE A 460 -1.36 -9.43 1.58
C PHE A 460 -2.23 -8.69 2.57
N LEU A 461 -2.74 -7.53 2.18
CA LEU A 461 -3.67 -6.75 3.01
C LEU A 461 -5.04 -7.43 3.11
N ASN A 462 -5.84 -6.97 4.06
CA ASN A 462 -7.26 -7.33 4.11
C ASN A 462 -8.04 -6.49 3.07
N TYR A 463 -7.85 -6.82 1.79
CA TYR A 463 -8.50 -6.15 0.67
C TYR A 463 -10.03 -6.30 0.75
N PRO A 464 -10.83 -5.27 0.39
CA PRO A 464 -12.27 -5.39 0.35
C PRO A 464 -12.71 -6.32 -0.79
N ASP A 465 -13.74 -7.13 -0.52
CA ASP A 465 -14.42 -7.93 -1.54
C ASP A 465 -15.53 -7.09 -2.17
N ARG A 466 -15.38 -6.76 -3.45
CA ARG A 466 -16.35 -5.91 -4.17
C ARG A 466 -17.72 -6.57 -4.38
N ARG A 467 -17.84 -7.88 -4.21
CA ARG A 467 -19.15 -8.57 -4.19
C ARG A 467 -19.94 -8.16 -2.94
N VAL A 468 -19.24 -7.90 -1.84
CA VAL A 468 -19.82 -7.49 -0.55
C VAL A 468 -19.85 -5.97 -0.42
N PHE A 469 -18.71 -5.30 -0.64
CA PHE A 469 -18.57 -3.85 -0.50
C PHE A 469 -18.66 -3.19 -1.90
N ASN A 470 -19.87 -2.78 -2.29
CA ASN A 470 -20.17 -2.20 -3.60
C ASN A 470 -20.99 -0.92 -3.43
N PRO A 471 -20.65 0.21 -4.10
CA PRO A 471 -21.38 1.47 -4.01
C PRO A 471 -22.88 1.37 -4.37
N LEU A 472 -23.24 0.41 -5.23
CA LEU A 472 -24.64 0.15 -5.62
C LEU A 472 -25.52 -0.36 -4.46
N LYS A 473 -24.93 -0.69 -3.30
CA LYS A 473 -25.68 -1.08 -2.10
C LYS A 473 -26.34 0.10 -1.39
N ARG A 474 -25.95 1.35 -1.68
CA ARG A 474 -26.58 2.54 -1.11
C ARG A 474 -28.06 2.59 -1.50
N LYS A 475 -28.93 2.59 -0.50
CA LYS A 475 -30.38 2.64 -0.65
C LYS A 475 -31.00 3.89 -0.03
N ARG A 476 -30.26 4.55 0.87
CA ARG A 476 -30.77 5.70 1.59
C ARG A 476 -31.00 6.88 0.65
N GLN A 477 -32.22 7.40 0.69
CA GLN A 477 -32.59 8.67 0.05
C GLN A 477 -32.26 9.85 0.98
N ALA A 478 -32.19 11.05 0.43
CA ALA A 478 -31.99 12.25 1.20
C ALA A 478 -33.19 12.48 2.16
N ASP A 479 -32.92 12.32 3.46
CA ASP A 479 -33.91 12.44 4.55
C ASP A 479 -33.61 13.62 5.48
N GLY A 480 -32.71 14.52 5.08
CA GLY A 480 -32.30 15.70 5.84
C GLY A 480 -31.30 15.42 6.94
N ARG A 481 -30.98 14.16 7.25
CA ARG A 481 -29.99 13.78 8.25
C ARG A 481 -28.61 13.62 7.61
N PHE A 482 -27.57 13.85 8.42
CA PHE A 482 -26.19 13.53 8.07
C PHE A 482 -25.69 12.41 8.98
N VAL A 483 -25.54 11.21 8.47
CA VAL A 483 -25.16 10.01 9.25
C VAL A 483 -23.67 9.76 9.17
N MET A 484 -22.99 9.94 10.29
CA MET A 484 -21.63 9.47 10.50
C MET A 484 -21.67 8.05 11.07
N MET A 485 -20.71 7.21 10.70
CA MET A 485 -20.75 5.80 11.09
C MET A 485 -19.37 5.26 11.50
N TYR A 486 -19.38 4.43 12.55
CA TYR A 486 -18.29 3.55 12.93
C TYR A 486 -18.78 2.08 12.99
N PRO A 487 -18.26 1.15 12.18
CA PRO A 487 -18.50 -0.27 12.31
C PRO A 487 -17.30 -0.98 12.96
N GLY A 488 -17.52 -1.81 13.96
CA GLY A 488 -16.47 -2.69 14.48
C GLY A 488 -16.42 -2.85 15.99
N THR A 489 -15.36 -3.49 16.47
CA THR A 489 -15.19 -3.82 17.90
C THR A 489 -15.00 -2.57 18.74
N LEU A 490 -15.68 -2.52 19.89
CA LEU A 490 -15.62 -1.42 20.85
C LEU A 490 -14.48 -1.62 21.85
N ASN A 491 -13.24 -1.45 21.37
CA ASN A 491 -12.03 -1.52 22.20
C ASN A 491 -11.43 -0.12 22.40
N TRP A 492 -10.66 0.05 23.46
CA TRP A 492 -10.03 1.33 23.80
C TRP A 492 -9.14 1.91 22.67
N HIS A 493 -8.34 1.08 22.02
CA HIS A 493 -7.45 1.53 20.93
C HIS A 493 -8.20 2.00 19.69
N GLN A 494 -9.50 1.72 19.56
CA GLN A 494 -10.33 2.25 18.48
C GLN A 494 -10.73 3.72 18.65
N GLY A 495 -10.51 4.33 19.82
CA GLY A 495 -10.64 5.77 20.04
C GLY A 495 -12.06 6.34 19.98
N LEU A 496 -13.10 5.53 20.17
CA LEU A 496 -14.49 5.97 20.07
C LEU A 496 -14.89 7.04 21.10
N ASP A 497 -14.26 7.05 22.26
CA ASP A 497 -14.41 8.13 23.24
C ASP A 497 -13.97 9.49 22.70
N ILE A 498 -12.89 9.51 21.87
CA ILE A 498 -12.43 10.73 21.17
C ILE A 498 -13.49 11.18 20.16
N ALA A 499 -14.08 10.23 19.41
CA ALA A 499 -15.12 10.55 18.43
C ALA A 499 -16.40 11.08 19.08
N ILE A 500 -16.83 10.52 20.21
CA ILE A 500 -17.99 11.00 20.96
C ILE A 500 -17.75 12.41 21.50
N LYS A 501 -16.56 12.68 22.05
CA LYS A 501 -16.20 14.03 22.52
C LYS A 501 -16.10 15.03 21.38
N ALA A 502 -15.52 14.63 20.23
CA ALA A 502 -15.47 15.47 19.04
C ALA A 502 -16.87 15.81 18.52
N PHE A 503 -17.78 14.83 18.52
CA PHE A 503 -19.18 15.04 18.14
C PHE A 503 -19.91 16.01 19.08
N ASP A 504 -19.64 15.91 20.39
CA ASP A 504 -20.17 16.85 21.39
C ASP A 504 -19.79 18.31 21.11
N LEU A 505 -18.54 18.54 20.66
CA LEU A 505 -18.05 19.87 20.30
C LEU A 505 -18.80 20.52 19.12
N ILE A 506 -19.30 19.70 18.19
CA ILE A 506 -19.93 20.19 16.95
C ILE A 506 -21.46 20.10 16.93
N LYS A 507 -22.07 19.46 17.93
CA LYS A 507 -23.50 19.10 17.93
C LYS A 507 -24.44 20.29 17.69
N THR A 508 -24.08 21.50 18.14
CA THR A 508 -24.90 22.70 17.97
C THR A 508 -24.77 23.32 16.58
N GLU A 509 -23.63 23.11 15.90
CA GLU A 509 -23.39 23.65 14.57
C GLU A 509 -24.00 22.80 13.44
N VAL A 510 -24.28 21.53 13.71
CA VAL A 510 -24.78 20.55 12.76
C VAL A 510 -25.95 19.75 13.36
N PRO A 511 -27.11 20.39 13.58
CA PRO A 511 -28.26 19.77 14.25
C PRO A 511 -28.81 18.54 13.51
N GLU A 512 -28.57 18.41 12.21
CA GLU A 512 -28.97 17.27 11.38
C GLU A 512 -28.06 16.04 11.50
N ALA A 513 -26.87 16.16 12.15
CA ALA A 513 -25.90 15.08 12.18
C ALA A 513 -26.22 14.05 13.28
N GLU A 514 -26.08 12.78 12.95
CA GLU A 514 -26.16 11.63 13.86
C GLU A 514 -24.87 10.81 13.77
N PHE A 515 -24.49 10.16 14.88
CA PHE A 515 -23.34 9.25 14.91
C PHE A 515 -23.77 7.82 15.29
N HIS A 516 -23.69 6.91 14.34
CA HIS A 516 -24.12 5.51 14.50
C HIS A 516 -22.91 4.61 14.74
N ILE A 517 -22.91 3.88 15.85
CA ILE A 517 -21.84 2.99 16.30
C ILE A 517 -22.34 1.55 16.26
N TYR A 518 -21.86 0.76 15.33
CA TYR A 518 -22.22 -0.67 15.19
C TYR A 518 -21.12 -1.56 15.76
N GLY A 519 -21.45 -2.36 16.78
CA GLY A 519 -20.51 -3.32 17.33
C GLY A 519 -20.64 -3.57 18.81
N LYS A 520 -19.83 -4.52 19.30
CA LYS A 520 -19.73 -4.91 20.72
C LYS A 520 -18.25 -4.92 21.15
N GLY A 521 -18.01 -4.74 22.43
CA GLY A 521 -16.65 -4.82 22.99
C GLY A 521 -16.56 -4.32 24.42
N PRO A 522 -15.40 -4.52 25.06
CA PRO A 522 -15.21 -4.22 26.49
C PRO A 522 -15.38 -2.74 26.85
N ALA A 523 -15.19 -1.82 25.90
CA ALA A 523 -15.40 -0.39 26.12
C ALA A 523 -16.88 0.04 26.01
N GLY A 524 -17.79 -0.82 25.57
CA GLY A 524 -19.17 -0.47 25.23
C GLY A 524 -19.92 0.26 26.33
N GLU A 525 -19.90 -0.25 27.57
CA GLU A 525 -20.60 0.36 28.69
C GLU A 525 -20.02 1.73 29.09
N ALA A 526 -18.68 1.87 29.06
CA ALA A 526 -18.02 3.16 29.32
C ALA A 526 -18.37 4.21 28.25
N LEU A 527 -18.45 3.79 26.97
CA LEU A 527 -18.86 4.67 25.88
C LEU A 527 -20.32 5.11 25.98
N LYS A 528 -21.24 4.20 26.36
CA LYS A 528 -22.66 4.55 26.62
C LYS A 528 -22.79 5.53 27.79
N SER A 529 -22.02 5.31 28.85
CA SER A 529 -21.97 6.24 29.99
C SER A 529 -21.47 7.62 29.58
N LEU A 530 -20.46 7.70 28.74
CA LEU A 530 -19.94 8.96 28.20
C LEU A 530 -21.00 9.69 27.35
N VAL A 531 -21.75 8.98 26.52
CA VAL A 531 -22.85 9.53 25.70
C VAL A 531 -23.91 10.14 26.59
N LYS A 532 -24.31 9.45 27.68
CA LYS A 532 -25.28 9.95 28.67
C LYS A 532 -24.75 11.16 29.41
N GLU A 533 -23.49 11.15 29.89
CA GLU A 533 -22.84 12.29 30.54
C GLU A 533 -22.87 13.55 29.67
N ARG A 534 -22.74 13.38 28.33
CA ARG A 534 -22.73 14.48 27.36
C ARG A 534 -24.10 14.83 26.80
N SER A 535 -25.18 14.19 27.29
CA SER A 535 -26.55 14.34 26.78
C SER A 535 -26.65 14.21 25.25
N LEU A 536 -26.12 13.09 24.74
CA LEU A 536 -26.04 12.80 23.30
C LEU A 536 -26.90 11.61 22.88
N GLU A 537 -27.75 11.04 23.77
CA GLU A 537 -28.50 9.81 23.53
C GLU A 537 -29.42 9.90 22.30
N ASP A 538 -29.91 11.07 21.98
CA ASP A 538 -30.77 11.29 20.83
C ASP A 538 -30.02 11.30 19.51
N ARG A 539 -28.69 11.45 19.52
CA ARG A 539 -27.87 11.66 18.33
C ARG A 539 -26.73 10.65 18.15
N VAL A 540 -26.24 10.04 19.23
CA VAL A 540 -25.25 8.98 19.19
C VAL A 540 -25.96 7.64 19.45
N LYS A 541 -26.04 6.79 18.44
CA LYS A 541 -26.82 5.53 18.49
C LYS A 541 -25.87 4.33 18.53
N PHE A 542 -26.03 3.49 19.54
CA PHE A 542 -25.36 2.18 19.59
C PHE A 542 -26.26 1.09 19.00
N MET A 543 -25.74 0.39 18.01
CA MET A 543 -26.41 -0.67 17.29
C MET A 543 -25.70 -2.00 17.53
N ASP A 544 -26.43 -3.11 17.45
CA ASP A 544 -25.88 -4.45 17.55
C ASP A 544 -25.00 -4.83 16.35
N THR A 545 -24.21 -5.88 16.52
CA THR A 545 -23.45 -6.49 15.43
C THR A 545 -24.39 -7.16 14.45
N VAL A 546 -24.11 -7.00 13.16
CA VAL A 546 -24.84 -7.64 12.07
C VAL A 546 -23.88 -8.41 11.16
N PRO A 547 -24.34 -9.38 10.36
CA PRO A 547 -23.54 -10.09 9.38
C PRO A 547 -22.87 -9.12 8.37
N VAL A 548 -21.74 -9.56 7.78
CA VAL A 548 -20.92 -8.72 6.89
C VAL A 548 -21.69 -8.22 5.65
N GLU A 549 -22.61 -9.03 5.12
CA GLU A 549 -23.43 -8.66 3.97
C GLU A 549 -24.42 -7.54 4.31
N GLN A 550 -24.92 -7.52 5.54
CA GLN A 550 -25.86 -6.50 6.03
C GLN A 550 -25.12 -5.22 6.41
N ILE A 551 -23.97 -5.34 7.12
CA ILE A 551 -23.19 -4.16 7.51
C ILE A 551 -22.70 -3.39 6.29
N ALA A 552 -22.35 -4.05 5.20
CA ALA A 552 -21.95 -3.39 3.95
C ALA A 552 -23.07 -2.50 3.37
N GLY A 553 -24.33 -2.92 3.44
CA GLY A 553 -25.47 -2.10 3.05
C GLY A 553 -25.68 -0.89 3.97
N ILE A 554 -25.58 -1.10 5.28
CA ILE A 554 -25.70 -0.05 6.29
C ILE A 554 -24.56 0.96 6.15
N MET A 555 -23.32 0.49 5.95
CA MET A 555 -22.17 1.36 5.71
C MET A 555 -22.34 2.18 4.42
N ALA A 556 -22.89 1.60 3.36
CA ALA A 556 -23.16 2.30 2.10
C ALA A 556 -24.16 3.45 2.27
N ASP A 557 -25.06 3.34 3.25
CA ASP A 557 -26.06 4.36 3.56
C ASP A 557 -25.53 5.50 4.47
N ALA A 558 -24.30 5.39 4.98
CA ALA A 558 -23.65 6.46 5.72
C ALA A 558 -23.20 7.62 4.80
N ASP A 559 -23.12 8.82 5.35
CA ASP A 559 -22.58 10.00 4.66
C ASP A 559 -21.10 10.22 4.95
N LEU A 560 -20.59 9.65 6.07
CA LEU A 560 -19.20 9.77 6.49
C LEU A 560 -18.78 8.58 7.38
N GLY A 561 -17.69 7.92 7.03
CA GLY A 561 -17.02 6.94 7.89
C GLY A 561 -16.09 7.62 8.90
N ILE A 562 -16.13 7.19 10.16
CA ILE A 562 -15.26 7.71 11.23
C ILE A 562 -14.36 6.58 11.74
N VAL A 563 -13.04 6.76 11.64
CA VAL A 563 -12.03 5.77 12.08
C VAL A 563 -11.05 6.45 13.06
N PRO A 564 -11.46 6.62 14.35
CA PRO A 564 -10.75 7.47 15.31
C PRO A 564 -9.65 6.74 16.07
N LYS A 565 -9.01 5.78 15.47
CA LYS A 565 -8.02 4.87 16.06
C LYS A 565 -6.86 5.61 16.74
N ARG A 566 -6.41 5.09 17.90
CA ARG A 566 -5.24 5.62 18.60
C ARG A 566 -3.95 5.18 17.94
N ASN A 567 -2.97 6.07 17.92
CA ASN A 567 -1.61 5.78 17.41
C ASN A 567 -0.73 5.21 18.53
N ASP A 568 -1.18 4.13 19.18
CA ASP A 568 -0.39 3.37 20.15
C ASP A 568 0.51 2.33 19.49
N SER A 569 1.30 1.60 20.28
CA SER A 569 2.28 0.63 19.78
C SER A 569 1.73 -0.53 18.97
N PHE A 570 0.42 -0.81 19.06
CA PHE A 570 -0.25 -1.83 18.27
C PHE A 570 -1.26 -1.20 17.30
N GLY A 571 -2.14 -0.33 17.80
CA GLY A 571 -3.15 0.35 16.99
C GLY A 571 -2.50 1.20 15.89
N GLY A 572 -1.36 1.82 16.16
CA GLY A 572 -0.61 2.61 15.18
C GLY A 572 -0.12 1.82 13.97
N ASP A 573 0.08 0.49 14.10
CA ASP A 573 0.63 -0.40 13.08
C ASP A 573 -0.37 -1.42 12.52
N ALA A 574 -1.53 -1.60 13.17
CA ALA A 574 -2.57 -2.51 12.70
C ALA A 574 -3.39 -1.86 11.58
N PHE A 575 -3.46 -2.49 10.42
CA PHE A 575 -4.17 -1.96 9.25
C PHE A 575 -5.68 -1.81 9.50
N SER A 576 -6.25 -0.65 9.13
CA SER A 576 -7.67 -0.35 9.30
C SER A 576 -8.50 -0.81 8.10
N THR A 577 -9.01 -2.03 8.14
CA THR A 577 -9.86 -2.60 7.05
C THR A 577 -11.08 -1.74 6.74
N LYS A 578 -11.66 -1.09 7.77
CA LYS A 578 -12.82 -0.20 7.65
C LYS A 578 -12.62 0.93 6.66
N ILE A 579 -11.40 1.48 6.58
CA ILE A 579 -11.07 2.54 5.61
C ILE A 579 -11.27 2.01 4.20
N PHE A 580 -10.70 0.85 3.87
CA PHE A 580 -10.87 0.23 2.57
C PHE A 580 -12.33 -0.15 2.26
N GLU A 581 -13.05 -0.62 3.26
CA GLU A 581 -14.46 -0.99 3.14
C GLU A 581 -15.34 0.23 2.83
N PHE A 582 -15.16 1.36 3.54
CA PHE A 582 -15.83 2.62 3.24
C PHE A 582 -15.45 3.16 1.85
N MET A 583 -14.16 3.13 1.51
CA MET A 583 -13.68 3.54 0.18
C MET A 583 -14.34 2.72 -0.94
N ALA A 584 -14.46 1.39 -0.75
CA ALA A 584 -15.10 0.49 -1.71
C ALA A 584 -16.59 0.75 -1.87
N LEU A 585 -17.24 1.29 -0.84
CA LEU A 585 -18.65 1.71 -0.87
C LEU A 585 -18.84 3.13 -1.40
N GLY A 586 -17.77 3.87 -1.69
CA GLY A 586 -17.84 5.28 -2.10
C GLY A 586 -18.23 6.22 -0.96
N VAL A 587 -18.05 5.80 0.28
CA VAL A 587 -18.30 6.61 1.48
C VAL A 587 -17.00 7.31 1.88
N PRO A 588 -16.98 8.63 1.97
CA PRO A 588 -15.80 9.39 2.40
C PRO A 588 -15.46 9.07 3.86
N VAL A 589 -14.18 9.22 4.24
CA VAL A 589 -13.68 8.81 5.55
C VAL A 589 -12.94 9.95 6.24
N VAL A 590 -13.16 10.09 7.56
CA VAL A 590 -12.26 10.81 8.48
C VAL A 590 -11.52 9.76 9.31
N ALA A 591 -10.19 9.76 9.26
CA ALA A 591 -9.35 8.80 9.97
C ALA A 591 -8.24 9.48 10.77
N ALA A 592 -7.79 8.82 11.84
CA ALA A 592 -6.61 9.26 12.58
C ALA A 592 -5.34 9.12 11.73
N ASN A 593 -4.41 10.07 11.83
CA ASN A 593 -3.10 10.02 11.19
C ASN A 593 -2.16 9.04 11.88
N THR A 594 -2.57 7.78 11.99
CA THR A 594 -1.69 6.74 12.54
C THR A 594 -0.59 6.37 11.56
N ARG A 595 0.49 5.78 12.06
CA ARG A 595 1.64 5.38 11.23
C ARG A 595 1.24 4.47 10.06
N ILE A 596 0.33 3.52 10.29
CA ILE A 596 -0.11 2.60 9.23
C ILE A 596 -1.06 3.28 8.25
N ASP A 597 -1.97 4.13 8.74
CA ASP A 597 -2.98 4.72 7.88
C ASP A 597 -2.36 5.80 6.98
N THR A 598 -1.38 6.59 7.48
CA THR A 598 -0.59 7.52 6.65
C THR A 598 0.41 6.82 5.73
N PHE A 599 0.76 5.56 6.00
CA PHE A 599 1.58 4.75 5.10
C PHE A 599 0.82 4.33 3.84
N TYR A 600 -0.50 4.08 3.92
CA TYR A 600 -1.31 3.61 2.80
C TYR A 600 -2.19 4.69 2.17
N PHE A 601 -2.51 5.75 2.88
CA PHE A 601 -3.46 6.77 2.47
C PHE A 601 -2.88 8.17 2.64
N ASN A 602 -3.40 9.10 1.86
CA ASN A 602 -3.06 10.53 1.92
C ASN A 602 -4.33 11.39 1.92
N ASP A 603 -4.18 12.71 2.07
CA ASP A 603 -5.28 13.66 2.15
C ASP A 603 -6.11 13.81 0.86
N SER A 604 -5.65 13.22 -0.27
CA SER A 604 -6.46 13.16 -1.49
C SER A 604 -7.48 12.01 -1.49
N LEU A 605 -7.33 11.03 -0.57
CA LEU A 605 -8.16 9.83 -0.46
C LEU A 605 -9.14 9.88 0.71
N LEU A 606 -8.73 10.49 1.80
CA LEU A 606 -9.52 10.64 3.02
C LEU A 606 -9.08 11.88 3.81
N LYS A 607 -9.88 12.32 4.77
CA LYS A 607 -9.51 13.43 5.65
C LYS A 607 -8.81 12.90 6.90
N PHE A 608 -7.56 13.29 7.12
CA PHE A 608 -6.87 12.98 8.36
C PHE A 608 -7.17 13.97 9.47
N PHE A 609 -7.09 13.48 10.71
CA PHE A 609 -7.04 14.27 11.92
C PHE A 609 -5.92 13.78 12.85
N GLN A 610 -5.44 14.64 13.76
CA GLN A 610 -4.39 14.29 14.72
C GLN A 610 -4.88 13.22 15.70
N SER A 611 -4.28 12.04 15.70
CA SER A 611 -4.67 10.92 16.56
C SER A 611 -4.67 11.32 18.05
N GLY A 612 -5.75 11.01 18.74
CA GLY A 612 -5.92 11.37 20.16
C GLY A 612 -6.47 12.77 20.43
N ASP A 613 -6.58 13.62 19.42
CA ASP A 613 -7.07 15.00 19.55
C ASP A 613 -8.54 15.14 19.12
N GLU A 614 -9.42 15.33 20.10
CA GLU A 614 -10.86 15.49 19.87
C GLU A 614 -11.21 16.78 19.12
N LYS A 615 -10.41 17.86 19.29
CA LYS A 615 -10.64 19.15 18.59
C LYS A 615 -10.26 19.04 17.13
N SER A 616 -9.14 18.38 16.82
CA SER A 616 -8.72 18.08 15.46
C SER A 616 -9.75 17.22 14.74
N LEU A 617 -10.30 16.20 15.42
CA LEU A 617 -11.36 15.36 14.86
C LEU A 617 -12.66 16.16 14.63
N ALA A 618 -13.05 17.02 15.59
CA ALA A 618 -14.23 17.88 15.47
C ALA A 618 -14.12 18.81 14.24
N ALA A 619 -12.97 19.44 14.04
CA ALA A 619 -12.71 20.30 12.89
C ALA A 619 -12.80 19.52 11.56
N ALA A 620 -12.21 18.31 11.51
CA ALA A 620 -12.29 17.44 10.33
C ALA A 620 -13.72 16.98 10.04
N MET A 621 -14.50 16.63 11.06
CA MET A 621 -15.93 16.32 10.92
C MET A 621 -16.72 17.49 10.34
N LEU A 622 -16.56 18.70 10.91
CA LEU A 622 -17.23 19.92 10.44
C LEU A 622 -16.90 20.25 8.99
N GLU A 623 -15.64 20.16 8.62
CA GLU A 623 -15.20 20.39 7.23
C GLU A 623 -15.88 19.41 6.28
N MET A 624 -15.92 18.12 6.66
CA MET A 624 -16.54 17.09 5.84
C MET A 624 -18.06 17.20 5.77
N ILE A 625 -18.72 17.72 6.82
CA ILE A 625 -20.18 17.96 6.82
C ILE A 625 -20.51 19.17 5.93
N LYS A 626 -19.81 20.29 6.12
CA LYS A 626 -20.10 21.56 5.45
C LYS A 626 -19.62 21.63 4.00
N ASN A 627 -18.49 20.97 3.67
CA ASN A 627 -17.91 21.00 2.31
C ASN A 627 -18.33 19.79 1.47
N HIS A 628 -19.50 19.85 0.89
CA HIS A 628 -20.05 18.79 0.06
C HIS A 628 -19.20 18.50 -1.20
N GLY A 629 -18.57 19.52 -1.79
CA GLY A 629 -17.69 19.37 -2.97
C GLY A 629 -16.44 18.55 -2.62
N PHE A 630 -15.75 18.93 -1.55
CA PHE A 630 -14.56 18.24 -1.07
C PHE A 630 -14.87 16.78 -0.68
N ARG A 631 -15.94 16.56 0.07
CA ARG A 631 -16.39 15.21 0.44
C ARG A 631 -16.64 14.30 -0.76
N ARG A 632 -17.28 14.80 -1.83
CA ARG A 632 -17.50 14.05 -3.07
C ARG A 632 -16.20 13.76 -3.81
N GLN A 633 -15.27 14.71 -3.82
CA GLN A 633 -13.97 14.52 -4.47
C GLN A 633 -13.16 13.40 -3.78
N LEU A 634 -13.11 13.42 -2.43
CA LEU A 634 -12.43 12.35 -1.67
C LEU A 634 -13.05 10.98 -1.95
N ALA A 635 -14.38 10.87 -1.93
CA ALA A 635 -15.07 9.62 -2.22
C ALA A 635 -14.77 9.11 -3.65
N ALA A 636 -14.71 9.98 -4.65
CA ALA A 636 -14.39 9.61 -6.02
C ALA A 636 -12.93 9.13 -6.17
N ASN A 637 -11.99 9.84 -5.55
CA ASN A 637 -10.58 9.46 -5.53
C ASN A 637 -10.39 8.10 -4.83
N ALA A 638 -11.05 7.92 -3.66
CA ALA A 638 -11.00 6.69 -2.88
C ALA A 638 -11.55 5.48 -3.65
N LEU A 639 -12.66 5.64 -4.39
CA LEU A 639 -13.21 4.60 -5.28
C LEU A 639 -12.21 4.20 -6.37
N THR A 640 -11.55 5.18 -6.97
CA THR A 640 -10.52 4.94 -8.00
C THR A 640 -9.34 4.17 -7.42
N TYR A 641 -8.85 4.59 -6.25
CA TYR A 641 -7.75 3.94 -5.56
C TYR A 641 -8.07 2.49 -5.20
N VAL A 642 -9.22 2.24 -4.57
CA VAL A 642 -9.60 0.90 -4.11
C VAL A 642 -9.92 -0.05 -5.26
N ALA A 643 -10.25 0.45 -6.44
CA ALA A 643 -10.46 -0.39 -7.62
C ALA A 643 -9.23 -1.21 -7.98
N GLY A 644 -8.02 -0.65 -7.82
CA GLY A 644 -6.74 -1.35 -7.97
C GLY A 644 -6.30 -2.16 -6.74
N GLN A 645 -6.94 -1.93 -5.59
CA GLN A 645 -6.60 -2.54 -4.30
C GLN A 645 -7.73 -3.45 -3.77
N SER A 646 -8.44 -4.13 -4.65
CA SER A 646 -9.51 -5.07 -4.29
C SER A 646 -9.02 -6.52 -4.33
N TRP A 647 -9.74 -7.41 -3.63
CA TRP A 647 -9.44 -8.84 -3.71
C TRP A 647 -9.56 -9.40 -5.12
N ASP A 648 -10.47 -8.90 -5.94
CA ASP A 648 -10.63 -9.34 -7.33
C ASP A 648 -9.37 -9.15 -8.16
N VAL A 649 -8.60 -8.08 -7.89
CA VAL A 649 -7.30 -7.79 -8.53
C VAL A 649 -6.19 -8.61 -7.90
N LYS A 650 -6.12 -8.67 -6.56
CA LYS A 650 -5.01 -9.26 -5.81
C LYS A 650 -5.10 -10.77 -5.63
N ARG A 651 -6.23 -11.36 -5.92
CA ARG A 651 -6.46 -12.80 -5.90
C ARG A 651 -5.45 -13.56 -6.76
N GLN A 652 -5.07 -13.04 -7.93
CA GLN A 652 -4.15 -13.71 -8.83
C GLN A 652 -2.74 -13.81 -8.22
N ASP A 653 -2.28 -12.77 -7.52
CA ASP A 653 -0.98 -12.78 -6.82
C ASP A 653 -0.89 -13.94 -5.82
N TYR A 654 -2.00 -14.23 -5.12
CA TYR A 654 -2.09 -15.36 -4.20
C TYR A 654 -2.09 -16.72 -4.93
N LEU A 655 -2.85 -16.85 -6.01
CA LEU A 655 -2.88 -18.08 -6.82
C LEU A 655 -1.50 -18.39 -7.43
N ASP A 656 -0.81 -17.36 -7.92
CA ASP A 656 0.55 -17.47 -8.46
C ASP A 656 1.57 -17.86 -7.38
N LEU A 657 1.41 -17.37 -6.14
CA LEU A 657 2.22 -17.80 -5.01
C LEU A 657 2.04 -19.31 -4.73
N VAL A 658 0.79 -19.77 -4.67
CA VAL A 658 0.47 -21.20 -4.47
C VAL A 658 1.10 -22.04 -5.56
N ASP A 659 0.97 -21.65 -6.83
CA ASP A 659 1.52 -22.38 -7.96
C ASP A 659 3.06 -22.44 -7.93
N ARG A 660 3.73 -21.32 -7.61
CA ARG A 660 5.20 -21.31 -7.44
C ARG A 660 5.67 -22.29 -6.36
N LEU A 661 4.95 -22.36 -5.22
CA LEU A 661 5.32 -23.25 -4.13
C LEU A 661 5.09 -24.71 -4.49
N VAL A 662 3.99 -25.03 -5.15
CA VAL A 662 3.63 -26.42 -5.54
C VAL A 662 4.48 -26.92 -6.69
N MET A 663 4.75 -26.08 -7.71
CA MET A 663 5.53 -26.45 -8.90
C MET A 663 7.05 -26.47 -8.65
N GLY A 664 7.54 -25.74 -7.65
CA GLY A 664 8.96 -25.71 -7.29
C GLY A 664 9.46 -26.96 -6.56
N ARG A 665 8.75 -28.09 -6.71
CA ARG A 665 9.16 -29.42 -6.21
C ARG A 665 10.22 -30.05 -7.07
#